data_030e615979d5354206fe602ffa06fa67
#
_entry.id   030e615979d5354206fe602ffa06fa67
#
_cell.length_a   1.000
_cell.length_b   1.000
_cell.length_c   1.000
_cell.angle_alpha   90.00
_cell.angle_beta   90.00
_cell.angle_gamma   90.00
#
_symmetry.space_group_name_H-M   'P 1'
#
loop_
_entity.id
_entity.type
_entity.pdbx_description
1 polymer ?
#
loop_
_entity_poly.entity_id
_entity_poly.type
_entity_poly.pdbx_seq_one_letter_code
_entity_poly.pdbx_strand_id
1 'polypeptide(L)'
;MADDEFIGRERECAQLASPIAEALRGHGSLILVAGEAGVGKTTLARQALSRSGLTVLEGFATPGGASAFAPLVEVLRAHLRSARDGPLVEGPLADHLALLLPELGRSAPQGDPAALFEAIRLALATIAAQQPTAIFLDDLQWADDATLELLPALARTLSEQPLLILAAYRSDELPRAHPIRRMRSELRRSGHLKQVSVEPFDAEATAALVDRILGPVAPTLRRAVFDRTDGIPLYVTELSAALAASGRLQSGASGLDLLDGADVPLPESVRDAVLLRATGLSEDARAAAMAAAVAGQLFDPELVRAVAGLDTWPDELLRRGLVTEEPAGRMAFRHALVRDAFYSDIPWTTRIKLHRLVAQHLAAGRATPAVIAEHWVLGREPGRAREALLAAADGYCAVHAYRDGARAFRRALELWPEGEDEGSRLDVLQRLGSCAELAGDLGDAATVWREVADGRQRDGDDRGLGDAQRRLAAVLELQGRWQEALASRERAASAFTAANSPADAAAERLAAAAHLRSAGSFRAALSLLETAAQQALAAQRVDLQARILGHEGNARARMGEGQRGVELVRAGLAMALEHGLTGPAAEIYQRLADALEHAGDYSGASATYDEAYSFCSANGLEPTAQLCLACLTTVLRQSGDWDRAAKLCRQVIESPDASAHAHAVATGQLGFILGLRGQTRQARPLLLEAATIARRIELAAMELLSGWGLAIVDSVEGAPQSAAGHCWALLDRWKQTEERHFVISPLRWATTFFAESGDASGTRACAAALARIAADVGQDEPMSALSHALGETALIDGSVEQASDQFARALVLLQGYDAPFERAESQRRAAAVLAAAGRREEAVEHLVAAYRTSRRLGAKPLVNQLAAALSALGERPEVRLGKRTATQLENGGLTRREVEIVRMVATGRTNREIARELFLSPRTVEMHVSSILMKLNGRSRADAARRASELGLLTPRAD
;
A
#
# COMPACT_ATOMS: atom_id res chain seq x y z
N MET A 1 -46.80 -26.47 -11.28
CA MET A 1 -46.08 -27.12 -10.15
C MET A 1 -46.26 -26.23 -8.96
N ALA A 2 -46.79 -26.78 -7.87
CA ALA A 2 -47.20 -26.01 -6.69
C ALA A 2 -46.05 -25.22 -6.10
N ASP A 3 -46.38 -24.04 -5.54
CA ASP A 3 -45.48 -23.21 -4.73
C ASP A 3 -44.80 -24.08 -3.66
N ASP A 4 -43.54 -24.38 -3.86
CA ASP A 4 -42.70 -25.08 -2.90
C ASP A 4 -42.37 -24.05 -1.80
N GLU A 5 -43.19 -24.04 -0.76
CA GLU A 5 -43.08 -23.14 0.36
C GLU A 5 -41.75 -23.41 1.07
N PHE A 6 -40.82 -22.46 0.97
CA PHE A 6 -39.47 -22.57 1.52
C PHE A 6 -39.54 -22.36 3.03
N ILE A 7 -39.31 -23.44 3.80
CA ILE A 7 -39.57 -23.49 5.23
C ILE A 7 -38.49 -22.75 6.02
N GLY A 8 -38.92 -21.85 6.93
CA GLY A 8 -38.13 -21.36 8.06
C GLY A 8 -36.91 -20.50 7.73
N ARG A 9 -36.96 -19.76 6.60
CA ARG A 9 -35.85 -18.89 6.14
C ARG A 9 -36.31 -17.50 5.71
N GLU A 10 -37.44 -17.06 6.22
CA GLU A 10 -38.04 -15.78 5.85
C GLU A 10 -37.14 -14.60 6.17
N ARG A 11 -36.46 -14.67 7.31
CA ARG A 11 -35.51 -13.63 7.76
C ARG A 11 -34.30 -13.51 6.85
N GLU A 12 -33.65 -14.63 6.55
CA GLU A 12 -32.46 -14.68 5.69
C GLU A 12 -32.82 -14.31 4.24
N CYS A 13 -33.99 -14.76 3.74
CA CYS A 13 -34.50 -14.34 2.45
C CYS A 13 -34.74 -12.82 2.38
N ALA A 14 -35.33 -12.22 3.42
CA ALA A 14 -35.50 -10.78 3.51
C ALA A 14 -34.17 -10.01 3.52
N GLN A 15 -33.13 -10.54 4.19
CA GLN A 15 -31.82 -9.96 4.19
C GLN A 15 -31.14 -10.00 2.78
N LEU A 16 -31.43 -11.00 1.97
CA LEU A 16 -30.93 -11.10 0.60
C LEU A 16 -31.77 -10.31 -0.40
N ALA A 17 -33.03 -10.06 -0.13
CA ALA A 17 -33.92 -9.34 -1.05
C ALA A 17 -33.48 -7.89 -1.33
N SER A 18 -32.98 -7.16 -0.32
CA SER A 18 -32.52 -5.79 -0.49
C SER A 18 -31.29 -5.69 -1.43
N PRO A 19 -30.21 -6.45 -1.21
CA PRO A 19 -29.06 -6.48 -2.12
C PRO A 19 -29.40 -6.93 -3.56
N ILE A 20 -30.30 -7.87 -3.70
CA ILE A 20 -30.81 -8.31 -5.01
C ILE A 20 -31.50 -7.15 -5.74
N ALA A 21 -32.38 -6.44 -5.05
CA ALA A 21 -33.06 -5.29 -5.59
C ALA A 21 -32.09 -4.10 -5.90
N GLU A 22 -31.03 -3.94 -5.12
CA GLU A 22 -29.96 -2.97 -5.36
C GLU A 22 -29.18 -3.32 -6.63
N ALA A 23 -28.80 -4.59 -6.81
CA ALA A 23 -28.08 -5.07 -8.00
C ALA A 23 -28.90 -4.87 -9.28
N LEU A 24 -30.22 -5.13 -9.25
CA LEU A 24 -31.12 -4.84 -10.37
C LEU A 24 -31.18 -3.34 -10.74
N ARG A 25 -30.89 -2.45 -9.79
CA ARG A 25 -30.85 -0.99 -10.00
C ARG A 25 -29.45 -0.48 -10.38
N GLY A 26 -28.47 -1.38 -10.55
CA GLY A 26 -27.10 -1.03 -10.91
C GLY A 26 -26.12 -0.89 -9.73
N HIS A 27 -26.55 -1.22 -8.51
CA HIS A 27 -25.75 -1.13 -7.29
C HIS A 27 -25.45 -2.52 -6.74
N GLY A 28 -24.34 -3.10 -7.17
CA GLY A 28 -23.93 -4.42 -6.73
C GLY A 28 -23.24 -4.46 -5.37
N SER A 29 -23.01 -5.65 -4.87
CA SER A 29 -22.32 -5.89 -3.62
C SER A 29 -21.82 -7.34 -3.49
N LEU A 30 -20.86 -7.56 -2.56
CA LEU A 30 -20.42 -8.88 -2.14
C LEU A 30 -21.08 -9.24 -0.80
N ILE A 31 -21.71 -10.41 -0.74
CA ILE A 31 -22.36 -10.92 0.46
C ILE A 31 -21.79 -12.30 0.81
N LEU A 32 -21.38 -12.45 2.04
CA LEU A 32 -20.93 -13.73 2.59
C LEU A 32 -22.12 -14.43 3.26
N VAL A 33 -22.37 -15.69 2.88
CA VAL A 33 -23.38 -16.55 3.51
C VAL A 33 -22.65 -17.57 4.40
N ALA A 34 -22.72 -17.38 5.69
CA ALA A 34 -22.01 -18.20 6.68
C ALA A 34 -22.95 -19.13 7.46
N GLY A 35 -22.49 -20.31 7.81
CA GLY A 35 -23.22 -21.24 8.66
C GLY A 35 -22.60 -22.64 8.68
N GLU A 36 -23.09 -23.51 9.50
CA GLU A 36 -22.56 -24.89 9.66
C GLU A 36 -22.77 -25.75 8.41
N ALA A 37 -22.09 -26.89 8.37
CA ALA A 37 -22.31 -27.89 7.32
C ALA A 37 -23.76 -28.41 7.36
N GLY A 38 -24.41 -28.50 6.18
CA GLY A 38 -25.79 -29.05 6.11
C GLY A 38 -26.92 -28.11 6.53
N VAL A 39 -26.64 -26.88 6.97
CA VAL A 39 -27.64 -25.91 7.46
C VAL A 39 -28.49 -25.29 6.33
N GLY A 40 -28.14 -25.51 5.05
CA GLY A 40 -28.94 -25.10 3.89
C GLY A 40 -28.50 -23.81 3.22
N LYS A 41 -27.22 -23.40 3.32
CA LYS A 41 -26.67 -22.21 2.67
C LYS A 41 -26.85 -22.18 1.15
N THR A 42 -26.46 -23.27 0.49
CA THR A 42 -26.60 -23.43 -0.98
C THR A 42 -28.05 -23.35 -1.42
N THR A 43 -28.96 -24.02 -0.66
CA THR A 43 -30.38 -24.01 -0.94
C THR A 43 -31.00 -22.64 -0.78
N LEU A 44 -30.61 -21.89 0.29
CA LEU A 44 -31.04 -20.53 0.54
C LEU A 44 -30.57 -19.60 -0.61
N ALA A 45 -29.30 -19.68 -0.99
CA ALA A 45 -28.73 -18.85 -2.04
C ALA A 45 -29.42 -19.10 -3.40
N ARG A 46 -29.55 -20.38 -3.80
CA ARG A 46 -30.24 -20.75 -5.06
C ARG A 46 -31.71 -20.34 -5.06
N GLN A 47 -32.42 -20.51 -3.95
CA GLN A 47 -33.82 -20.10 -3.83
C GLN A 47 -33.97 -18.56 -3.94
N ALA A 48 -33.14 -17.81 -3.26
CA ALA A 48 -33.16 -16.35 -3.33
C ALA A 48 -32.83 -15.86 -4.76
N LEU A 49 -31.88 -16.51 -5.42
CA LEU A 49 -31.44 -16.13 -6.76
C LEU A 49 -32.42 -16.58 -7.87
N SER A 50 -33.08 -17.74 -7.74
CA SER A 50 -34.06 -18.25 -8.74
C SER A 50 -35.26 -17.32 -8.95
N ARG A 51 -35.57 -16.49 -7.93
CA ARG A 51 -36.69 -15.52 -7.96
C ARG A 51 -36.21 -14.08 -8.13
N SER A 52 -34.91 -13.88 -8.35
CA SER A 52 -34.28 -12.55 -8.32
C SER A 52 -34.48 -11.74 -9.60
N GLY A 53 -34.70 -12.39 -10.74
CA GLY A 53 -34.64 -11.74 -12.05
C GLY A 53 -33.22 -11.42 -12.56
N LEU A 54 -32.18 -11.81 -11.82
CA LEU A 54 -30.77 -11.72 -12.20
C LEU A 54 -30.38 -12.92 -13.03
N THR A 55 -29.45 -12.76 -13.97
CA THR A 55 -28.76 -13.89 -14.61
C THR A 55 -27.84 -14.54 -13.59
N VAL A 56 -28.00 -15.84 -13.33
CA VAL A 56 -27.22 -16.55 -12.30
C VAL A 56 -26.11 -17.35 -12.93
N LEU A 57 -24.87 -17.09 -12.46
CA LEU A 57 -23.68 -17.88 -12.79
C LEU A 57 -23.13 -18.49 -11.50
N GLU A 58 -22.86 -19.80 -11.53
CA GLU A 58 -22.36 -20.52 -10.36
C GLU A 58 -20.90 -20.94 -10.55
N GLY A 59 -20.11 -20.85 -9.48
CA GLY A 59 -18.76 -21.37 -9.38
C GLY A 59 -18.57 -22.12 -8.09
N PHE A 60 -17.84 -23.23 -8.13
CA PHE A 60 -17.68 -24.11 -6.96
C PHE A 60 -16.21 -24.22 -6.58
N ALA A 61 -15.95 -24.10 -5.28
CA ALA A 61 -14.65 -24.49 -4.74
C ALA A 61 -14.69 -25.95 -4.29
N THR A 62 -13.65 -26.71 -4.60
CA THR A 62 -13.57 -28.14 -4.29
C THR A 62 -12.41 -28.45 -3.37
N PRO A 63 -12.57 -29.37 -2.40
CA PRO A 63 -11.44 -29.82 -1.59
C PRO A 63 -10.37 -30.48 -2.44
N GLY A 64 -9.10 -30.25 -2.11
CA GLY A 64 -7.99 -31.04 -2.66
C GLY A 64 -7.30 -30.51 -3.92
N GLY A 65 -7.19 -29.19 -4.05
CA GLY A 65 -6.29 -28.59 -5.04
C GLY A 65 -6.98 -28.09 -6.29
N ALA A 66 -7.68 -26.99 -6.14
CA ALA A 66 -8.22 -26.25 -7.29
C ALA A 66 -7.09 -25.56 -8.07
N SER A 67 -7.30 -25.36 -9.39
CA SER A 67 -6.50 -24.39 -10.14
C SER A 67 -6.68 -23.00 -9.55
N ALA A 68 -5.73 -22.09 -9.75
CA ALA A 68 -5.90 -20.71 -9.38
C ALA A 68 -7.16 -20.12 -9.99
N PHE A 69 -7.89 -19.33 -9.22
CA PHE A 69 -9.16 -18.69 -9.60
C PHE A 69 -10.26 -19.69 -10.05
N ALA A 70 -10.18 -20.95 -9.62
CA ALA A 70 -11.06 -22.01 -10.12
C ALA A 70 -12.55 -21.66 -10.10
N PRO A 71 -13.15 -21.15 -9.02
CA PRO A 71 -14.57 -20.80 -9.00
C PRO A 71 -14.94 -19.71 -10.01
N LEU A 72 -14.04 -18.73 -10.21
CA LEU A 72 -14.25 -17.63 -11.15
C LEU A 72 -14.04 -18.06 -12.61
N VAL A 73 -13.08 -18.93 -12.85
CA VAL A 73 -12.88 -19.54 -14.16
C VAL A 73 -14.10 -20.34 -14.58
N GLU A 74 -14.75 -21.07 -13.65
CA GLU A 74 -16.02 -21.77 -13.94
C GLU A 74 -17.13 -20.80 -14.34
N VAL A 75 -17.28 -19.68 -13.60
CA VAL A 75 -18.23 -18.60 -13.91
C VAL A 75 -18.00 -18.05 -15.32
N LEU A 76 -16.75 -17.70 -15.64
CA LEU A 76 -16.40 -17.16 -16.96
C LEU A 76 -16.65 -18.17 -18.08
N ARG A 77 -16.29 -19.44 -17.86
CA ARG A 77 -16.57 -20.52 -18.82
C ARG A 77 -18.06 -20.79 -18.99
N ALA A 78 -18.84 -20.72 -17.92
CA ALA A 78 -20.30 -20.87 -18.01
C ALA A 78 -20.91 -19.77 -18.88
N HIS A 79 -20.45 -18.53 -18.71
CA HIS A 79 -20.89 -17.43 -19.57
C HIS A 79 -20.46 -17.65 -21.03
N LEU A 80 -19.20 -17.99 -21.29
CA LEU A 80 -18.70 -18.24 -22.67
C LEU A 80 -19.48 -19.34 -23.40
N ARG A 81 -19.98 -20.33 -22.68
CA ARG A 81 -20.83 -21.38 -23.27
C ARG A 81 -22.24 -20.90 -23.60
N SER A 82 -22.75 -19.92 -22.88
CA SER A 82 -24.11 -19.39 -23.04
C SER A 82 -24.18 -18.17 -23.95
N ALA A 83 -23.12 -17.35 -23.99
CA ALA A 83 -23.06 -16.14 -24.79
C ALA A 83 -22.73 -16.47 -26.25
N ARG A 84 -23.51 -15.88 -27.16
CA ARG A 84 -23.34 -16.10 -28.61
C ARG A 84 -22.48 -15.05 -29.31
N ASP A 85 -22.23 -13.87 -28.72
CA ASP A 85 -21.54 -12.76 -29.39
C ASP A 85 -20.74 -11.87 -28.42
N GLY A 86 -19.49 -11.58 -28.81
CA GLY A 86 -18.64 -10.53 -28.30
C GLY A 86 -17.49 -10.99 -27.36
N PRO A 87 -16.36 -10.27 -27.39
CA PRO A 87 -15.24 -10.54 -26.49
C PRO A 87 -15.57 -10.11 -25.06
N LEU A 88 -15.17 -10.90 -24.05
CA LEU A 88 -15.31 -10.58 -22.64
C LEU A 88 -14.51 -9.33 -22.26
N VAL A 89 -13.36 -9.13 -22.87
CA VAL A 89 -12.45 -7.99 -22.66
C VAL A 89 -11.79 -7.67 -24.01
N GLU A 90 -11.60 -6.37 -24.29
CA GLU A 90 -10.91 -5.90 -25.49
C GLU A 90 -9.52 -5.33 -25.15
N GLY A 91 -8.66 -5.27 -26.17
CA GLY A 91 -7.32 -4.70 -26.04
C GLY A 91 -6.32 -5.59 -25.28
N PRO A 92 -5.25 -4.99 -24.72
CA PRO A 92 -4.15 -5.73 -24.09
C PRO A 92 -4.56 -6.56 -22.87
N LEU A 93 -5.60 -6.16 -22.14
CA LEU A 93 -6.09 -6.91 -20.97
C LEU A 93 -6.72 -8.26 -21.36
N ALA A 94 -7.18 -8.43 -22.57
CA ALA A 94 -7.69 -9.71 -23.06
C ALA A 94 -6.59 -10.79 -23.10
N ASP A 95 -5.34 -10.39 -23.34
CA ASP A 95 -4.19 -11.29 -23.34
C ASP A 95 -3.87 -11.82 -21.93
N HIS A 96 -4.07 -10.98 -20.89
CA HIS A 96 -3.97 -11.41 -19.49
C HIS A 96 -5.09 -12.40 -19.10
N LEU A 97 -6.31 -12.19 -19.59
CA LEU A 97 -7.42 -13.12 -19.32
C LEU A 97 -7.16 -14.49 -19.94
N ALA A 98 -6.42 -14.56 -21.07
CA ALA A 98 -6.05 -15.81 -21.70
C ALA A 98 -5.13 -16.70 -20.85
N LEU A 99 -4.46 -16.16 -19.84
CA LEU A 99 -3.73 -16.95 -18.81
C LEU A 99 -4.66 -17.93 -18.10
N LEU A 100 -5.89 -17.51 -17.82
CA LEU A 100 -6.91 -18.32 -17.14
C LEU A 100 -7.80 -19.10 -18.11
N LEU A 101 -7.99 -18.56 -19.31
CA LEU A 101 -8.87 -19.07 -20.35
C LEU A 101 -8.08 -19.28 -21.66
N PRO A 102 -7.22 -20.31 -21.75
CA PRO A 102 -6.42 -20.58 -22.95
C PRO A 102 -7.27 -20.76 -24.22
N GLU A 103 -8.53 -21.13 -24.07
CA GLU A 103 -9.50 -21.26 -25.17
C GLU A 103 -9.78 -19.93 -25.91
N LEU A 104 -9.39 -18.77 -25.35
CA LEU A 104 -9.46 -17.47 -26.03
C LEU A 104 -8.41 -17.32 -27.15
N GLY A 105 -7.43 -18.24 -27.25
CA GLY A 105 -6.48 -18.35 -28.37
C GLY A 105 -5.48 -17.18 -28.47
N ARG A 106 -5.21 -16.45 -27.38
CA ARG A 106 -4.28 -15.31 -27.34
C ARG A 106 -2.97 -15.69 -26.65
N SER A 107 -1.87 -15.06 -27.05
CA SER A 107 -0.58 -15.19 -26.35
C SER A 107 -0.58 -14.28 -25.13
N ALA A 108 -0.37 -14.88 -23.97
CA ALA A 108 -0.26 -14.12 -22.73
C ALA A 108 1.09 -13.40 -22.64
N PRO A 109 1.12 -12.09 -22.32
CA PRO A 109 2.36 -11.40 -22.02
C PRO A 109 2.95 -11.89 -20.69
N GLN A 110 4.26 -11.78 -20.51
CA GLN A 110 4.89 -11.98 -19.20
C GLN A 110 4.41 -10.88 -18.26
N GLY A 111 3.78 -11.25 -17.15
CA GLY A 111 2.71 -10.62 -16.56
C GLY A 111 2.89 -9.62 -15.46
N ASP A 112 1.84 -8.82 -15.36
CA ASP A 112 1.52 -7.96 -14.23
C ASP A 112 0.29 -8.55 -13.50
N PRO A 113 0.40 -8.94 -12.20
CA PRO A 113 -0.74 -9.41 -11.43
C PRO A 113 -1.92 -8.43 -11.40
N ALA A 114 -1.62 -7.13 -11.36
CA ALA A 114 -2.65 -6.09 -11.36
C ALA A 114 -3.44 -6.08 -12.68
N ALA A 115 -2.76 -6.30 -13.81
CA ALA A 115 -3.41 -6.39 -15.11
C ALA A 115 -4.32 -7.63 -15.22
N LEU A 116 -3.93 -8.77 -14.63
CA LEU A 116 -4.79 -9.94 -14.57
C LEU A 116 -6.04 -9.69 -13.71
N PHE A 117 -5.88 -9.09 -12.54
CA PHE A 117 -7.01 -8.74 -11.66
C PHE A 117 -7.97 -7.78 -12.35
N GLU A 118 -7.43 -6.79 -13.06
CA GLU A 118 -8.22 -5.82 -13.83
C GLU A 118 -8.92 -6.49 -15.03
N ALA A 119 -8.27 -7.44 -15.69
CA ALA A 119 -8.89 -8.23 -16.78
C ALA A 119 -10.08 -9.04 -16.27
N ILE A 120 -9.95 -9.70 -15.11
CA ILE A 120 -11.07 -10.43 -14.47
C ILE A 120 -12.18 -9.47 -14.09
N ARG A 121 -11.85 -8.35 -13.44
CA ARG A 121 -12.83 -7.32 -13.04
C ARG A 121 -13.61 -6.79 -14.25
N LEU A 122 -12.93 -6.45 -15.33
CA LEU A 122 -13.53 -6.00 -16.59
C LEU A 122 -14.41 -7.07 -17.23
N ALA A 123 -13.96 -8.32 -17.25
CA ALA A 123 -14.76 -9.44 -17.77
C ALA A 123 -16.09 -9.55 -17.01
N LEU A 124 -16.05 -9.53 -15.69
CA LEU A 124 -17.25 -9.60 -14.85
C LEU A 124 -18.15 -8.36 -15.02
N ALA A 125 -17.57 -7.17 -15.17
CA ALA A 125 -18.29 -5.94 -15.44
C ALA A 125 -18.97 -5.98 -16.82
N THR A 126 -18.29 -6.52 -17.85
CA THR A 126 -18.85 -6.69 -19.20
C THR A 126 -20.04 -7.65 -19.19
N ILE A 127 -19.95 -8.75 -18.47
CA ILE A 127 -21.06 -9.70 -18.29
C ILE A 127 -22.25 -8.99 -17.63
N ALA A 128 -21.99 -8.28 -16.54
CA ALA A 128 -23.04 -7.60 -15.78
C ALA A 128 -23.68 -6.44 -16.58
N ALA A 129 -22.92 -5.73 -17.41
CA ALA A 129 -23.42 -4.68 -18.27
C ALA A 129 -24.39 -5.18 -19.35
N GLN A 130 -24.25 -6.42 -19.80
CA GLN A 130 -25.19 -7.04 -20.75
C GLN A 130 -26.53 -7.36 -20.09
N GLN A 131 -26.50 -7.92 -18.89
CA GLN A 131 -27.67 -8.21 -18.06
C GLN A 131 -27.28 -8.19 -16.59
N PRO A 132 -28.13 -7.63 -15.70
CA PRO A 132 -27.92 -7.70 -14.26
C PRO A 132 -27.63 -9.14 -13.82
N THR A 133 -26.50 -9.37 -13.18
CA THR A 133 -25.94 -10.72 -12.96
C THR A 133 -25.70 -10.99 -11.48
N ALA A 134 -25.99 -12.21 -11.06
CA ALA A 134 -25.57 -12.75 -9.78
C ALA A 134 -24.52 -13.85 -9.99
N ILE A 135 -23.43 -13.77 -9.26
CA ILE A 135 -22.41 -14.81 -9.19
C ILE A 135 -22.55 -15.51 -7.84
N PHE A 136 -22.80 -16.80 -7.86
CA PHE A 136 -22.86 -17.60 -6.66
C PHE A 136 -21.60 -18.48 -6.55
N LEU A 137 -20.80 -18.24 -5.52
CA LEU A 137 -19.59 -19.01 -5.19
C LEU A 137 -19.89 -19.88 -3.99
N ASP A 138 -19.94 -21.20 -4.19
CA ASP A 138 -20.25 -22.14 -3.11
C ASP A 138 -18.98 -22.79 -2.55
N ASP A 139 -19.09 -23.20 -1.28
CA ASP A 139 -18.04 -23.88 -0.51
C ASP A 139 -16.69 -23.11 -0.50
N LEU A 140 -16.73 -21.78 -0.33
CA LEU A 140 -15.59 -20.87 -0.42
C LEU A 140 -14.43 -21.24 0.54
N GLN A 141 -14.67 -22.06 1.59
CA GLN A 141 -13.62 -22.57 2.46
C GLN A 141 -12.59 -23.44 1.73
N TRP A 142 -12.88 -23.91 0.54
CA TRP A 142 -11.96 -24.70 -0.28
C TRP A 142 -11.39 -23.90 -1.47
N ALA A 143 -11.71 -22.61 -1.56
CA ALA A 143 -11.18 -21.77 -2.64
C ALA A 143 -9.66 -21.55 -2.48
N ASP A 144 -9.03 -21.39 -3.62
CA ASP A 144 -7.63 -20.99 -3.73
C ASP A 144 -7.38 -19.59 -3.15
N ASP A 145 -6.15 -19.32 -2.71
CA ASP A 145 -5.79 -18.04 -2.11
C ASP A 145 -5.97 -16.88 -3.10
N ALA A 146 -5.70 -17.09 -4.39
CA ALA A 146 -5.83 -16.07 -5.42
C ALA A 146 -7.30 -15.62 -5.59
N THR A 147 -8.27 -16.55 -5.56
CA THR A 147 -9.71 -16.21 -5.51
C THR A 147 -10.04 -15.38 -4.28
N LEU A 148 -9.56 -15.79 -3.09
CA LEU A 148 -9.83 -15.09 -1.82
C LEU A 148 -9.17 -13.71 -1.74
N GLU A 149 -8.06 -13.49 -2.42
CA GLU A 149 -7.39 -12.19 -2.53
C GLU A 149 -8.10 -11.23 -3.49
N LEU A 150 -8.68 -11.76 -4.57
CA LEU A 150 -9.39 -10.96 -5.56
C LEU A 150 -10.75 -10.44 -5.05
N LEU A 151 -11.47 -11.21 -4.23
CA LEU A 151 -12.82 -10.85 -3.77
C LEU A 151 -12.91 -9.49 -3.05
N PRO A 152 -12.00 -9.11 -2.13
CA PRO A 152 -11.99 -7.77 -1.55
C PRO A 152 -11.71 -6.66 -2.55
N ALA A 153 -10.88 -6.90 -3.56
CA ALA A 153 -10.60 -5.93 -4.62
C ALA A 153 -11.86 -5.70 -5.48
N LEU A 154 -12.57 -6.77 -5.85
CA LEU A 154 -13.84 -6.68 -6.56
C LEU A 154 -14.89 -5.93 -5.75
N ALA A 155 -15.02 -6.23 -4.45
CA ALA A 155 -16.04 -5.63 -3.58
C ALA A 155 -15.99 -4.10 -3.58
N ARG A 156 -14.81 -3.50 -3.77
CA ARG A 156 -14.64 -2.04 -3.82
C ARG A 156 -15.27 -1.38 -5.06
N THR A 157 -15.47 -2.13 -6.14
CA THR A 157 -15.95 -1.59 -7.43
C THR A 157 -17.39 -2.00 -7.75
N LEU A 158 -18.00 -2.89 -6.96
CA LEU A 158 -19.34 -3.42 -7.25
C LEU A 158 -20.47 -2.39 -7.10
N SER A 159 -20.28 -1.35 -6.28
CA SER A 159 -21.33 -0.36 -6.00
C SER A 159 -21.86 0.37 -7.23
N GLU A 160 -21.10 0.39 -8.32
CA GLU A 160 -21.45 1.05 -9.58
C GLU A 160 -21.76 0.05 -10.71
N GLN A 161 -22.00 -1.21 -10.39
CA GLN A 161 -22.22 -2.28 -11.35
C GLN A 161 -23.45 -3.11 -11.00
N PRO A 162 -24.25 -3.60 -11.98
CA PRO A 162 -25.37 -4.49 -11.72
C PRO A 162 -24.91 -5.93 -11.46
N LEU A 163 -23.99 -6.10 -10.49
CA LEU A 163 -23.32 -7.36 -10.19
C LEU A 163 -23.41 -7.70 -8.70
N LEU A 164 -24.15 -8.77 -8.37
CA LEU A 164 -24.20 -9.33 -7.04
C LEU A 164 -23.28 -10.54 -6.93
N ILE A 165 -22.37 -10.56 -5.95
CA ILE A 165 -21.58 -11.76 -5.62
C ILE A 165 -22.09 -12.32 -4.30
N LEU A 166 -22.59 -13.55 -4.33
CA LEU A 166 -22.96 -14.33 -3.18
C LEU A 166 -21.89 -15.40 -2.95
N ALA A 167 -21.28 -15.46 -1.77
CA ALA A 167 -20.24 -16.43 -1.47
C ALA A 167 -20.56 -17.20 -0.18
N ALA A 168 -20.81 -18.51 -0.31
CA ALA A 168 -21.16 -19.36 0.82
C ALA A 168 -19.94 -20.10 1.38
N TYR A 169 -19.83 -20.18 2.71
CA TYR A 169 -18.75 -20.91 3.36
C TYR A 169 -19.20 -21.52 4.69
N ARG A 170 -18.48 -22.58 5.14
CA ARG A 170 -18.71 -23.23 6.43
C ARG A 170 -17.97 -22.51 7.54
N SER A 171 -18.69 -22.03 8.54
CA SER A 171 -18.13 -21.26 9.64
C SER A 171 -17.42 -22.12 10.70
N ASP A 172 -17.85 -23.36 10.86
CA ASP A 172 -17.37 -24.36 11.81
C ASP A 172 -16.06 -25.05 11.37
N GLU A 173 -15.77 -25.08 10.07
CA GLU A 173 -14.59 -25.73 9.50
C GLU A 173 -13.39 -24.79 9.31
N LEU A 174 -13.39 -23.55 9.85
CA LEU A 174 -12.34 -22.55 9.63
C LEU A 174 -11.26 -22.53 10.72
N PRO A 175 -10.08 -23.13 10.52
CA PRO A 175 -8.93 -22.98 11.41
C PRO A 175 -8.54 -21.52 11.64
N ARG A 176 -7.75 -21.23 12.70
CA ARG A 176 -7.33 -19.87 13.04
C ARG A 176 -6.54 -19.19 11.92
N ALA A 177 -5.74 -19.94 11.17
CA ALA A 177 -4.90 -19.45 10.07
C ALA A 177 -5.59 -19.47 8.69
N HIS A 178 -6.90 -19.80 8.61
CA HIS A 178 -7.58 -19.96 7.33
C HIS A 178 -7.62 -18.64 6.53
N PRO A 179 -7.32 -18.64 5.21
CA PRO A 179 -7.27 -17.44 4.36
C PRO A 179 -8.57 -16.60 4.34
N ILE A 180 -9.75 -17.24 4.46
CA ILE A 180 -11.03 -16.54 4.58
C ILE A 180 -11.05 -15.52 5.74
N ARG A 181 -10.36 -15.81 6.86
CA ARG A 181 -10.32 -14.88 7.99
C ARG A 181 -9.59 -13.57 7.62
N ARG A 182 -8.53 -13.67 6.82
CA ARG A 182 -7.81 -12.51 6.27
C ARG A 182 -8.70 -11.71 5.31
N MET A 183 -9.33 -12.40 4.35
CA MET A 183 -10.29 -11.80 3.42
C MET A 183 -11.40 -11.04 4.16
N ARG A 184 -12.04 -11.67 5.17
CA ARG A 184 -13.06 -11.01 5.98
C ARG A 184 -12.56 -9.80 6.75
N SER A 185 -11.33 -9.87 7.27
CA SER A 185 -10.71 -8.73 7.97
C SER A 185 -10.46 -7.56 7.03
N GLU A 186 -10.09 -7.82 5.79
CA GLU A 186 -9.91 -6.81 4.76
C GLU A 186 -11.24 -6.18 4.33
N LEU A 187 -12.26 -6.99 4.06
CA LEU A 187 -13.63 -6.51 3.77
C LEU A 187 -14.20 -5.67 4.91
N ARG A 188 -13.89 -6.02 6.18
CA ARG A 188 -14.30 -5.22 7.34
C ARG A 188 -13.58 -3.88 7.39
N ARG A 189 -12.27 -3.85 7.17
CA ARG A 189 -11.47 -2.60 7.16
C ARG A 189 -11.90 -1.65 6.05
N SER A 190 -12.27 -2.19 4.89
CA SER A 190 -12.74 -1.39 3.74
C SER A 190 -14.21 -1.01 3.82
N GLY A 191 -14.96 -1.46 4.84
CA GLY A 191 -16.40 -1.18 4.99
C GLY A 191 -17.32 -1.98 4.06
N HIS A 192 -16.80 -3.00 3.36
CA HIS A 192 -17.56 -3.81 2.40
C HIS A 192 -18.01 -5.17 2.94
N LEU A 193 -17.79 -5.47 4.21
CA LEU A 193 -18.24 -6.74 4.80
C LEU A 193 -19.76 -6.73 5.00
N LYS A 194 -20.48 -7.45 4.13
CA LYS A 194 -21.88 -7.82 4.31
C LYS A 194 -21.94 -9.31 4.55
N GLN A 195 -22.71 -9.76 5.54
CA GLN A 195 -22.80 -11.19 5.90
C GLN A 195 -24.20 -11.55 6.32
N VAL A 196 -24.70 -12.70 5.84
CA VAL A 196 -25.90 -13.38 6.28
C VAL A 196 -25.47 -14.66 7.01
N SER A 197 -25.87 -14.79 8.27
CA SER A 197 -25.63 -16.00 9.06
C SER A 197 -26.85 -16.91 8.98
N VAL A 198 -26.61 -18.17 8.63
CA VAL A 198 -27.67 -19.20 8.52
C VAL A 198 -27.52 -20.15 9.70
N GLU A 199 -28.49 -20.06 10.59
CA GLU A 199 -28.53 -20.87 11.79
C GLU A 199 -29.32 -22.19 11.56
N PRO A 200 -29.17 -23.25 12.37
CA PRO A 200 -30.06 -24.40 12.35
C PRO A 200 -31.54 -24.01 12.51
N PHE A 201 -32.44 -24.88 12.06
CA PHE A 201 -33.90 -24.70 12.25
C PHE A 201 -34.26 -24.79 13.71
N ASP A 202 -35.22 -23.99 14.12
CA ASP A 202 -35.90 -24.18 15.39
C ASP A 202 -36.85 -25.41 15.37
N ALA A 203 -37.48 -25.69 16.49
CA ALA A 203 -38.37 -26.83 16.60
C ALA A 203 -39.60 -26.74 15.68
N GLU A 204 -40.09 -25.54 15.39
CA GLU A 204 -41.26 -25.32 14.52
C GLU A 204 -40.90 -25.55 13.05
N ALA A 205 -39.83 -24.97 12.58
CA ALA A 205 -39.35 -25.17 11.21
C ALA A 205 -38.89 -26.62 10.97
N THR A 206 -38.27 -27.26 11.98
CA THR A 206 -37.94 -28.69 11.93
C THR A 206 -39.19 -29.54 11.80
N ALA A 207 -40.23 -29.30 12.61
CA ALA A 207 -41.50 -30.01 12.53
C ALA A 207 -42.14 -29.87 11.16
N ALA A 208 -42.18 -28.65 10.60
CA ALA A 208 -42.69 -28.40 9.25
C ALA A 208 -41.95 -29.20 8.18
N LEU A 209 -40.62 -29.30 8.30
CA LEU A 209 -39.80 -30.06 7.35
C LEU A 209 -40.08 -31.59 7.48
N VAL A 210 -40.19 -32.10 8.69
CA VAL A 210 -40.52 -33.51 8.95
C VAL A 210 -41.90 -33.85 8.38
N ASP A 211 -42.91 -33.01 8.65
CA ASP A 211 -44.27 -33.19 8.16
C ASP A 211 -44.36 -33.18 6.63
N ARG A 212 -43.54 -32.38 5.99
CA ARG A 212 -43.44 -32.34 4.51
C ARG A 212 -42.87 -33.63 3.93
N ILE A 213 -41.90 -34.25 4.61
CA ILE A 213 -41.19 -35.44 4.11
C ILE A 213 -41.99 -36.71 4.40
N LEU A 214 -42.53 -36.84 5.61
CA LEU A 214 -43.20 -38.07 6.11
C LEU A 214 -44.73 -37.99 6.03
N GLY A 215 -45.31 -36.83 5.87
CA GLY A 215 -46.70 -36.52 6.15
C GLY A 215 -46.88 -36.12 7.61
N PRO A 216 -48.11 -35.88 8.08
CA PRO A 216 -48.38 -35.50 9.47
C PRO A 216 -47.82 -36.53 10.46
N VAL A 217 -46.93 -36.13 11.35
CA VAL A 217 -46.31 -36.98 12.37
C VAL A 217 -46.70 -36.57 13.78
N ALA A 218 -46.66 -37.53 14.70
CA ALA A 218 -46.92 -37.29 16.12
C ALA A 218 -45.91 -36.30 16.75
N PRO A 219 -46.31 -35.50 17.75
CA PRO A 219 -45.44 -34.56 18.44
C PRO A 219 -44.19 -35.21 19.08
N THR A 220 -44.33 -36.47 19.53
CA THR A 220 -43.24 -37.31 20.07
C THR A 220 -42.15 -37.53 19.04
N LEU A 221 -42.50 -37.91 17.81
CA LEU A 221 -41.55 -38.14 16.73
C LEU A 221 -40.94 -36.85 16.25
N ARG A 222 -41.71 -35.73 16.14
CA ARG A 222 -41.15 -34.41 15.80
C ARG A 222 -40.06 -34.01 16.78
N ARG A 223 -40.32 -34.16 18.08
CA ARG A 223 -39.36 -33.83 19.13
C ARG A 223 -38.12 -34.71 19.08
N ALA A 224 -38.32 -36.03 18.94
CA ALA A 224 -37.20 -36.96 18.82
C ALA A 224 -36.27 -36.64 17.61
N VAL A 225 -36.87 -36.24 16.49
CA VAL A 225 -36.09 -35.80 15.31
C VAL A 225 -35.35 -34.49 15.60
N PHE A 226 -36.00 -33.49 16.22
CA PHE A 226 -35.37 -32.23 16.58
C PHE A 226 -34.18 -32.43 17.54
N ASP A 227 -34.44 -33.14 18.66
CA ASP A 227 -33.42 -33.38 19.69
C ASP A 227 -32.21 -34.19 19.15
N ARG A 228 -32.40 -34.95 18.05
CA ARG A 228 -31.33 -35.74 17.42
C ARG A 228 -30.56 -35.00 16.34
N THR A 229 -31.20 -34.04 15.68
CA THR A 229 -30.62 -33.34 14.52
C THR A 229 -30.14 -31.92 14.85
N ASP A 230 -30.42 -31.43 16.06
CA ASP A 230 -30.21 -30.05 16.48
C ASP A 230 -30.75 -29.03 15.44
N GLY A 231 -31.81 -29.43 14.71
CA GLY A 231 -32.44 -28.63 13.69
C GLY A 231 -31.62 -28.44 12.40
N ILE A 232 -30.55 -29.20 12.16
CA ILE A 232 -29.78 -29.14 10.92
C ILE A 232 -30.60 -29.74 9.78
N PRO A 233 -31.04 -28.94 8.75
CA PRO A 233 -32.00 -29.35 7.74
C PRO A 233 -31.60 -30.62 6.98
N LEU A 234 -30.33 -30.75 6.63
CA LEU A 234 -29.81 -31.93 5.93
C LEU A 234 -29.98 -33.19 6.80
N TYR A 235 -29.65 -33.09 8.10
CA TYR A 235 -29.79 -34.24 9.01
C TYR A 235 -31.25 -34.58 9.26
N VAL A 236 -32.13 -33.58 9.38
CA VAL A 236 -33.58 -33.79 9.43
C VAL A 236 -34.08 -34.55 8.20
N THR A 237 -33.62 -34.15 7.02
CA THR A 237 -34.01 -34.80 5.75
C THR A 237 -33.52 -36.25 5.67
N GLU A 238 -32.24 -36.50 5.97
CA GLU A 238 -31.63 -37.82 5.89
C GLU A 238 -32.22 -38.77 6.94
N LEU A 239 -32.42 -38.28 8.17
CA LEU A 239 -33.06 -39.05 9.23
C LEU A 239 -34.53 -39.40 8.91
N SER A 240 -35.29 -38.43 8.41
CA SER A 240 -36.68 -38.64 7.99
C SER A 240 -36.79 -39.67 6.86
N ALA A 241 -35.90 -39.55 5.84
CA ALA A 241 -35.84 -40.52 4.73
C ALA A 241 -35.45 -41.93 5.21
N ALA A 242 -34.52 -42.05 6.15
CA ALA A 242 -34.16 -43.34 6.76
C ALA A 242 -35.30 -43.96 7.54
N LEU A 243 -36.06 -43.16 8.29
CA LEU A 243 -37.26 -43.62 9.01
C LEU A 243 -38.35 -44.11 8.06
N ALA A 244 -38.59 -43.37 6.94
CA ALA A 244 -39.55 -43.81 5.92
C ALA A 244 -39.15 -45.15 5.30
N ALA A 245 -37.87 -45.34 5.02
CA ALA A 245 -37.36 -46.59 4.42
C ALA A 245 -37.34 -47.78 5.41
N SER A 246 -37.36 -47.54 6.70
CA SER A 246 -37.24 -48.57 7.74
C SER A 246 -38.45 -49.49 7.84
N GLY A 247 -39.63 -49.08 7.35
CA GLY A 247 -40.90 -49.79 7.51
C GLY A 247 -41.39 -49.87 8.96
N ARG A 248 -40.87 -49.05 9.87
CA ARG A 248 -41.16 -49.07 11.32
C ARG A 248 -42.05 -47.92 11.78
N LEU A 249 -42.65 -47.18 10.85
CA LEU A 249 -43.62 -46.14 11.10
C LEU A 249 -45.05 -46.75 11.07
N GLN A 250 -45.89 -46.37 12.03
CA GLN A 250 -47.30 -46.72 12.07
C GLN A 250 -48.18 -45.47 12.13
N SER A 251 -49.39 -45.57 11.55
CA SER A 251 -50.36 -44.48 11.61
C SER A 251 -51.11 -44.54 12.96
N GLY A 252 -50.95 -43.48 13.78
CA GLY A 252 -51.64 -43.26 15.02
C GLY A 252 -52.71 -42.17 14.93
N ALA A 253 -53.45 -41.92 16.04
CA ALA A 253 -54.51 -40.89 16.10
C ALA A 253 -53.96 -39.45 15.90
N SER A 254 -52.68 -39.23 16.21
CA SER A 254 -51.99 -37.91 16.09
C SER A 254 -51.02 -37.83 14.91
N GLY A 255 -51.05 -38.76 13.96
CA GLY A 255 -50.13 -38.85 12.82
C GLY A 255 -49.22 -40.09 12.86
N LEU A 256 -48.22 -40.14 11.99
CA LEU A 256 -47.22 -41.21 11.98
C LEU A 256 -46.36 -41.16 13.25
N ASP A 257 -46.15 -42.32 13.89
CA ASP A 257 -45.26 -42.49 15.03
C ASP A 257 -44.47 -43.81 14.92
N LEU A 258 -43.48 -43.99 15.75
CA LEU A 258 -42.72 -45.25 15.80
C LEU A 258 -43.59 -46.41 16.32
N LEU A 259 -43.39 -47.61 15.76
CA LEU A 259 -44.03 -48.84 16.29
C LEU A 259 -43.68 -49.07 17.78
N ASP A 260 -44.66 -49.31 18.63
CA ASP A 260 -44.45 -49.56 20.03
C ASP A 260 -43.54 -50.80 20.28
N GLY A 261 -42.50 -50.61 21.10
CA GLY A 261 -41.50 -51.66 21.43
C GLY A 261 -40.38 -51.81 20.41
N ALA A 262 -40.33 -50.99 19.35
CA ALA A 262 -39.18 -50.96 18.45
C ALA A 262 -38.05 -50.16 19.08
N ASP A 263 -37.07 -50.86 19.61
CA ASP A 263 -35.76 -50.28 19.89
C ASP A 263 -35.11 -49.97 18.54
N VAL A 264 -35.48 -48.81 17.93
CA VAL A 264 -34.90 -48.34 16.68
C VAL A 264 -33.67 -47.55 17.05
N PRO A 265 -32.46 -48.03 16.78
CA PRO A 265 -31.30 -47.20 16.87
C PRO A 265 -31.46 -46.10 15.79
N LEU A 266 -31.99 -44.94 16.21
CA LEU A 266 -31.95 -43.74 15.42
C LEU A 266 -30.47 -43.48 15.10
N PRO A 267 -30.12 -43.24 13.81
CA PRO A 267 -28.75 -42.94 13.48
C PRO A 267 -28.16 -41.83 14.36
N GLU A 268 -26.96 -42.08 14.89
CA GLU A 268 -26.34 -41.12 15.82
C GLU A 268 -25.73 -39.92 15.11
N SER A 269 -25.57 -40.02 13.79
CA SER A 269 -24.97 -38.99 12.96
C SER A 269 -25.58 -38.98 11.55
N VAL A 270 -25.34 -37.87 10.82
CA VAL A 270 -25.67 -37.77 9.38
C VAL A 270 -25.03 -38.93 8.62
N ARG A 271 -23.77 -39.26 8.98
CA ARG A 271 -23.05 -40.38 8.41
C ARG A 271 -23.80 -41.71 8.54
N ASP A 272 -24.23 -42.01 9.72
CA ASP A 272 -24.95 -43.30 9.97
C ASP A 272 -26.27 -43.34 9.23
N ALA A 273 -26.97 -42.21 9.11
CA ALA A 273 -28.23 -42.11 8.35
C ALA A 273 -27.96 -42.38 6.85
N VAL A 274 -26.90 -41.84 6.29
CA VAL A 274 -26.50 -42.10 4.90
C VAL A 274 -26.07 -43.54 4.70
N LEU A 275 -25.24 -44.10 5.57
CA LEU A 275 -24.76 -45.48 5.49
C LEU A 275 -25.93 -46.50 5.64
N LEU A 276 -26.95 -46.18 6.46
CA LEU A 276 -28.15 -46.99 6.57
C LEU A 276 -28.90 -47.03 5.22
N ARG A 277 -29.02 -45.92 4.49
CA ARG A 277 -29.59 -45.88 3.13
C ARG A 277 -28.75 -46.63 2.11
N ALA A 278 -27.44 -46.70 2.32
CA ALA A 278 -26.51 -47.47 1.47
C ALA A 278 -26.55 -48.98 1.79
N THR A 279 -27.24 -49.41 2.83
CA THR A 279 -27.45 -50.82 3.18
C THR A 279 -28.21 -51.52 2.06
N GLY A 280 -27.73 -52.65 1.56
CA GLY A 280 -28.34 -53.38 0.48
C GLY A 280 -28.01 -52.86 -0.94
N LEU A 281 -26.99 -52.01 -1.11
CA LEU A 281 -26.41 -51.74 -2.41
C LEU A 281 -25.74 -53.00 -2.95
N SER A 282 -25.84 -53.24 -4.26
CA SER A 282 -25.06 -54.27 -4.97
C SER A 282 -23.55 -54.03 -4.78
N GLU A 283 -22.72 -55.04 -4.99
CA GLU A 283 -21.26 -54.92 -4.88
C GLU A 283 -20.75 -53.87 -5.89
N ASP A 284 -21.27 -53.86 -7.11
CA ASP A 284 -20.90 -52.91 -8.16
C ASP A 284 -21.32 -51.47 -7.76
N ALA A 285 -22.52 -51.27 -7.25
CA ALA A 285 -22.98 -49.95 -6.79
C ALA A 285 -22.15 -49.43 -5.58
N ARG A 286 -21.75 -50.31 -4.68
CA ARG A 286 -20.90 -49.99 -3.55
C ARG A 286 -19.46 -49.63 -4.05
N ALA A 287 -18.92 -50.40 -4.95
CA ALA A 287 -17.59 -50.12 -5.54
C ALA A 287 -17.58 -48.78 -6.27
N ALA A 288 -18.63 -48.51 -7.07
CA ALA A 288 -18.79 -47.22 -7.75
C ALA A 288 -18.92 -46.06 -6.76
N ALA A 289 -19.72 -46.21 -5.68
CA ALA A 289 -19.87 -45.18 -4.66
C ALA A 289 -18.57 -44.88 -3.92
N MET A 290 -17.78 -45.92 -3.60
CA MET A 290 -16.46 -45.73 -2.97
C MET A 290 -15.48 -45.05 -3.93
N ALA A 291 -15.41 -45.43 -5.20
CA ALA A 291 -14.55 -44.81 -6.19
C ALA A 291 -14.98 -43.37 -6.46
N ALA A 292 -16.28 -43.08 -6.58
CA ALA A 292 -16.84 -41.74 -6.71
C ALA A 292 -16.53 -40.87 -5.49
N ALA A 293 -16.63 -41.37 -4.27
CA ALA A 293 -16.32 -40.65 -3.06
C ALA A 293 -14.83 -40.22 -2.99
N VAL A 294 -13.94 -41.04 -3.55
CA VAL A 294 -12.52 -40.72 -3.70
C VAL A 294 -12.29 -39.74 -4.85
N ALA A 295 -12.98 -39.85 -5.98
CA ALA A 295 -12.85 -38.96 -7.12
C ALA A 295 -13.32 -37.52 -6.80
N GLY A 296 -14.35 -37.35 -5.94
CA GLY A 296 -14.79 -36.02 -5.49
C GLY A 296 -16.29 -35.88 -5.38
N GLN A 297 -16.74 -34.65 -5.06
CA GLN A 297 -18.18 -34.32 -4.97
C GLN A 297 -18.84 -34.39 -6.37
N LEU A 298 -18.16 -33.84 -7.35
CA LEU A 298 -18.51 -33.84 -8.76
C LEU A 298 -17.48 -34.69 -9.51
N PHE A 299 -17.92 -35.70 -10.25
CA PHE A 299 -17.04 -36.68 -10.87
C PHE A 299 -17.48 -37.08 -12.28
N ASP A 300 -16.54 -37.61 -13.03
CA ASP A 300 -16.79 -38.23 -14.31
C ASP A 300 -17.19 -39.70 -14.08
N PRO A 301 -18.36 -40.15 -14.53
CA PRO A 301 -18.78 -41.56 -14.41
C PRO A 301 -17.83 -42.52 -15.09
N GLU A 302 -17.17 -42.14 -16.19
CA GLU A 302 -16.19 -42.97 -16.87
C GLU A 302 -14.92 -43.19 -16.06
N LEU A 303 -14.42 -42.12 -15.42
CA LEU A 303 -13.33 -42.24 -14.44
C LEU A 303 -13.69 -43.20 -13.30
N VAL A 304 -14.88 -43.04 -12.72
CA VAL A 304 -15.33 -43.89 -11.60
C VAL A 304 -15.49 -45.34 -12.05
N ARG A 305 -16.07 -45.56 -13.20
CA ARG A 305 -16.21 -46.89 -13.79
C ARG A 305 -14.84 -47.58 -13.98
N ALA A 306 -13.87 -46.85 -14.56
CA ALA A 306 -12.52 -47.37 -14.77
C ALA A 306 -11.80 -47.70 -13.45
N VAL A 307 -11.91 -46.83 -12.47
CA VAL A 307 -11.29 -46.99 -11.13
C VAL A 307 -11.93 -48.12 -10.33
N ALA A 308 -13.26 -48.27 -10.45
CA ALA A 308 -13.98 -49.35 -9.78
C ALA A 308 -13.88 -50.72 -10.51
N GLY A 309 -13.37 -50.73 -11.74
CA GLY A 309 -13.24 -51.93 -12.56
C GLY A 309 -14.60 -52.48 -13.06
N LEU A 310 -15.53 -51.59 -13.41
CA LEU A 310 -16.90 -51.92 -13.83
C LEU A 310 -17.07 -51.76 -15.36
N ASP A 311 -17.85 -52.66 -15.93
CA ASP A 311 -18.16 -52.59 -17.37
C ASP A 311 -19.22 -51.52 -17.67
N THR A 312 -20.18 -51.33 -16.75
CA THR A 312 -21.27 -50.34 -16.90
C THR A 312 -21.48 -49.56 -15.64
N TRP A 313 -22.06 -48.36 -15.78
CA TRP A 313 -22.44 -47.54 -14.61
C TRP A 313 -23.65 -48.16 -13.90
N PRO A 314 -23.62 -48.30 -12.53
CA PRO A 314 -24.75 -48.87 -11.79
C PRO A 314 -25.83 -47.80 -11.51
N ASP A 315 -26.93 -47.80 -12.26
CA ASP A 315 -28.07 -46.88 -12.11
C ASP A 315 -28.72 -46.94 -10.74
N GLU A 316 -28.38 -47.95 -9.90
CA GLU A 316 -28.88 -48.08 -8.55
C GLU A 316 -28.58 -46.87 -7.70
N LEU A 317 -27.42 -46.21 -7.87
CA LEU A 317 -27.03 -45.00 -7.14
C LEU A 317 -27.94 -43.83 -7.45
N LEU A 318 -28.33 -43.65 -8.73
CA LEU A 318 -29.30 -42.64 -9.19
C LEU A 318 -30.70 -42.93 -8.62
N ARG A 319 -31.17 -44.20 -8.78
CA ARG A 319 -32.52 -44.60 -8.30
C ARG A 319 -32.66 -44.40 -6.78
N ARG A 320 -31.62 -44.64 -6.00
CA ARG A 320 -31.64 -44.41 -4.56
C ARG A 320 -31.42 -42.94 -4.17
N GLY A 321 -31.21 -42.06 -5.14
CA GLY A 321 -31.02 -40.63 -4.93
C GLY A 321 -29.75 -40.29 -4.14
N LEU A 322 -28.72 -41.15 -4.22
CA LEU A 322 -27.41 -40.89 -3.60
C LEU A 322 -26.54 -39.98 -4.48
N VAL A 323 -26.71 -40.12 -5.80
CA VAL A 323 -26.07 -39.24 -6.81
C VAL A 323 -27.11 -38.61 -7.72
N THR A 324 -26.75 -37.54 -8.40
CA THR A 324 -27.55 -36.80 -9.39
C THR A 324 -26.75 -36.64 -10.68
N GLU A 325 -27.47 -36.55 -11.79
CA GLU A 325 -26.86 -36.16 -13.08
C GLU A 325 -26.65 -34.65 -13.12
N GLU A 326 -25.50 -34.24 -13.62
CA GLU A 326 -25.12 -32.85 -13.78
C GLU A 326 -24.86 -32.55 -15.30
N PRO A 327 -24.92 -31.26 -15.68
CA PRO A 327 -24.60 -30.88 -17.06
C PRO A 327 -23.23 -31.38 -17.53
N ALA A 328 -23.11 -31.56 -18.85
CA ALA A 328 -21.91 -32.07 -19.55
C ALA A 328 -21.55 -33.52 -19.24
N GLY A 329 -22.52 -34.36 -18.84
CA GLY A 329 -22.34 -35.81 -18.65
C GLY A 329 -21.58 -36.12 -17.35
N ARG A 330 -21.50 -35.21 -16.41
CA ARG A 330 -20.92 -35.44 -15.08
C ARG A 330 -21.98 -35.91 -14.09
N MET A 331 -21.52 -36.46 -12.99
CA MET A 331 -22.39 -36.86 -11.86
C MET A 331 -21.88 -36.22 -10.56
N ALA A 332 -22.80 -35.96 -9.64
CA ALA A 332 -22.48 -35.44 -8.33
C ALA A 332 -23.14 -36.23 -7.23
N PHE A 333 -22.52 -36.33 -6.07
CA PHE A 333 -23.26 -36.72 -4.86
C PHE A 333 -24.31 -35.66 -4.56
N ARG A 334 -25.53 -36.10 -4.15
CA ARG A 334 -26.62 -35.16 -3.85
C ARG A 334 -26.23 -34.10 -2.81
N HIS A 335 -25.40 -34.47 -1.87
CA HIS A 335 -24.86 -33.61 -0.83
C HIS A 335 -23.41 -34.00 -0.49
N ALA A 336 -22.55 -33.04 -0.16
CA ALA A 336 -21.17 -33.30 0.20
C ALA A 336 -21.03 -34.28 1.38
N LEU A 337 -21.92 -34.19 2.38
CA LEU A 337 -21.92 -35.11 3.50
C LEU A 337 -22.25 -36.56 3.11
N VAL A 338 -22.96 -36.78 2.01
CA VAL A 338 -23.17 -38.14 1.46
C VAL A 338 -21.85 -38.72 0.95
N ARG A 339 -21.10 -37.90 0.17
CA ARG A 339 -19.74 -38.25 -0.26
C ARG A 339 -18.82 -38.52 0.93
N ASP A 340 -18.85 -37.66 1.96
CA ASP A 340 -17.98 -37.76 3.12
C ASP A 340 -18.28 -39.00 3.97
N ALA A 341 -19.57 -39.40 4.04
CA ALA A 341 -19.97 -40.63 4.68
C ALA A 341 -19.38 -41.87 3.99
N PHE A 342 -19.51 -41.97 2.65
CA PHE A 342 -18.89 -43.05 1.88
C PHE A 342 -17.38 -43.01 2.01
N TYR A 343 -16.74 -41.83 1.84
CA TYR A 343 -15.28 -41.68 1.91
C TYR A 343 -14.71 -42.16 3.25
N SER A 344 -15.35 -41.79 4.35
CA SER A 344 -14.91 -42.18 5.68
C SER A 344 -15.18 -43.66 6.00
N ASP A 345 -16.11 -44.31 5.29
CA ASP A 345 -16.42 -45.75 5.45
C ASP A 345 -15.41 -46.64 4.68
N ILE A 346 -14.67 -46.10 3.72
CA ILE A 346 -13.69 -46.86 2.96
C ILE A 346 -12.51 -47.26 3.88
N PRO A 347 -12.18 -48.57 3.94
CA PRO A 347 -11.01 -49.03 4.67
C PRO A 347 -9.73 -48.30 4.18
N TRP A 348 -8.86 -47.97 5.11
CA TRP A 348 -7.67 -47.14 4.83
C TRP A 348 -6.80 -47.67 3.65
N THR A 349 -6.54 -48.98 3.59
CA THR A 349 -5.76 -49.57 2.49
C THR A 349 -6.45 -49.47 1.14
N THR A 350 -7.76 -49.66 1.11
CA THR A 350 -8.58 -49.52 -0.11
C THR A 350 -8.59 -48.08 -0.56
N ARG A 351 -8.72 -47.11 0.36
CA ARG A 351 -8.71 -45.69 0.09
C ARG A 351 -7.38 -45.25 -0.57
N ILE A 352 -6.22 -45.69 -0.05
CA ILE A 352 -4.92 -45.45 -0.67
C ILE A 352 -4.88 -46.01 -2.10
N LYS A 353 -5.36 -47.23 -2.28
CA LYS A 353 -5.38 -47.88 -3.62
C LYS A 353 -6.24 -47.09 -4.59
N LEU A 354 -7.43 -46.66 -4.19
CA LEU A 354 -8.33 -45.89 -5.01
C LEU A 354 -7.73 -44.52 -5.40
N HIS A 355 -7.09 -43.83 -4.45
CA HIS A 355 -6.39 -42.58 -4.74
C HIS A 355 -5.28 -42.76 -5.79
N ARG A 356 -4.51 -43.84 -5.72
CA ARG A 356 -3.49 -44.15 -6.75
C ARG A 356 -4.11 -44.38 -8.13
N LEU A 357 -5.19 -45.11 -8.19
CA LEU A 357 -5.89 -45.41 -9.48
C LEU A 357 -6.50 -44.12 -10.04
N VAL A 358 -7.13 -43.31 -9.25
CA VAL A 358 -7.64 -41.99 -9.64
C VAL A 358 -6.51 -41.12 -10.16
N ALA A 359 -5.39 -41.01 -9.41
CA ALA A 359 -4.23 -40.22 -9.82
C ALA A 359 -3.64 -40.68 -11.15
N GLN A 360 -3.49 -42.00 -11.35
CA GLN A 360 -3.01 -42.58 -12.60
C GLN A 360 -3.90 -42.21 -13.78
N HIS A 361 -5.20 -42.32 -13.62
CA HIS A 361 -6.18 -41.99 -14.65
C HIS A 361 -6.19 -40.51 -14.99
N LEU A 362 -6.19 -39.63 -13.97
CA LEU A 362 -6.13 -38.18 -14.13
C LEU A 362 -4.82 -37.72 -14.79
N ALA A 363 -3.69 -38.35 -14.45
CA ALA A 363 -2.40 -38.05 -15.07
C ALA A 363 -2.31 -38.41 -16.55
N ALA A 364 -3.08 -39.41 -17.01
CA ALA A 364 -3.20 -39.76 -18.41
C ALA A 364 -4.14 -38.84 -19.20
N GLY A 365 -4.96 -38.05 -18.51
CA GLY A 365 -5.92 -37.11 -19.07
C GLY A 365 -5.45 -35.66 -19.11
N ARG A 366 -6.41 -34.73 -19.01
CA ARG A 366 -6.17 -33.27 -18.98
C ARG A 366 -6.44 -32.65 -17.62
N ALA A 367 -6.36 -33.42 -16.55
CA ALA A 367 -6.57 -32.89 -15.21
C ALA A 367 -5.42 -31.96 -14.79
N THR A 368 -5.72 -31.00 -13.91
CA THR A 368 -4.70 -30.05 -13.43
C THR A 368 -3.69 -30.73 -12.51
N PRO A 369 -2.42 -30.35 -12.56
CA PRO A 369 -1.38 -30.92 -11.69
C PRO A 369 -1.72 -30.88 -10.21
N ALA A 370 -2.45 -29.86 -9.76
CA ALA A 370 -2.86 -29.69 -8.37
C ALA A 370 -3.79 -30.83 -7.89
N VAL A 371 -4.79 -31.19 -8.70
CA VAL A 371 -5.70 -32.29 -8.38
C VAL A 371 -4.95 -33.64 -8.39
N ILE A 372 -4.09 -33.84 -9.37
CA ILE A 372 -3.25 -35.05 -9.48
C ILE A 372 -2.35 -35.19 -8.24
N ALA A 373 -1.72 -34.09 -7.83
CA ALA A 373 -0.85 -34.05 -6.66
C ALA A 373 -1.55 -34.49 -5.38
N GLU A 374 -2.79 -33.99 -5.16
CA GLU A 374 -3.57 -34.34 -3.98
C GLU A 374 -3.83 -35.85 -3.90
N HIS A 375 -4.23 -36.43 -5.04
CA HIS A 375 -4.44 -37.88 -5.09
C HIS A 375 -3.16 -38.69 -4.88
N TRP A 376 -2.00 -38.24 -5.37
CA TRP A 376 -0.72 -38.91 -5.11
C TRP A 376 -0.31 -38.78 -3.63
N VAL A 377 -0.55 -37.61 -2.99
CA VAL A 377 -0.28 -37.43 -1.56
C VAL A 377 -1.13 -38.40 -0.72
N LEU A 378 -2.44 -38.45 -1.01
CA LEU A 378 -3.38 -39.36 -0.33
C LEU A 378 -3.14 -40.83 -0.69
N GLY A 379 -2.61 -41.07 -1.90
CA GLY A 379 -2.16 -42.37 -2.36
C GLY A 379 -0.81 -42.80 -1.79
N ARG A 380 -0.13 -41.97 -1.00
CA ARG A 380 1.17 -42.25 -0.41
C ARG A 380 2.26 -42.60 -1.44
N GLU A 381 2.33 -41.82 -2.50
CA GLU A 381 3.35 -41.90 -3.54
C GLU A 381 4.18 -40.60 -3.53
N PRO A 382 5.12 -40.41 -2.57
CA PRO A 382 5.76 -39.09 -2.32
C PRO A 382 6.55 -38.57 -3.53
N GLY A 383 7.22 -39.42 -4.30
CA GLY A 383 7.96 -39.00 -5.49
C GLY A 383 7.04 -38.40 -6.58
N ARG A 384 5.95 -39.12 -6.91
CA ARG A 384 4.95 -38.65 -7.89
C ARG A 384 4.17 -37.43 -7.38
N ALA A 385 3.88 -37.40 -6.06
CA ALA A 385 3.24 -36.25 -5.44
C ALA A 385 4.13 -35.01 -5.55
N ARG A 386 5.44 -35.15 -5.27
CA ARG A 386 6.42 -34.06 -5.41
C ARG A 386 6.46 -33.49 -6.82
N GLU A 387 6.58 -34.36 -7.83
CA GLU A 387 6.57 -33.93 -9.24
C GLU A 387 5.30 -33.17 -9.62
N ALA A 388 4.14 -33.69 -9.23
CA ALA A 388 2.86 -33.05 -9.49
C ALA A 388 2.68 -31.74 -8.72
N LEU A 389 3.18 -31.63 -7.46
CA LEU A 389 3.18 -30.39 -6.69
C LEU A 389 4.07 -29.33 -7.31
N LEU A 390 5.24 -29.70 -7.83
CA LEU A 390 6.13 -28.76 -8.54
C LEU A 390 5.46 -28.24 -9.81
N ALA A 391 4.85 -29.12 -10.58
CA ALA A 391 4.09 -28.72 -11.79
C ALA A 391 2.87 -27.84 -11.43
N ALA A 392 2.18 -28.10 -10.33
CA ALA A 392 1.10 -27.27 -9.82
C ALA A 392 1.62 -25.88 -9.42
N ALA A 393 2.73 -25.82 -8.70
CA ALA A 393 3.36 -24.56 -8.28
C ALA A 393 3.75 -23.70 -9.48
N ASP A 394 4.30 -24.29 -10.54
CA ASP A 394 4.60 -23.61 -11.79
C ASP A 394 3.35 -23.04 -12.45
N GLY A 395 2.29 -23.83 -12.49
CA GLY A 395 1.00 -23.39 -13.01
C GLY A 395 0.41 -22.21 -12.21
N TYR A 396 0.52 -22.23 -10.88
CA TYR A 396 0.09 -21.13 -10.02
C TYR A 396 0.93 -19.85 -10.25
N CYS A 397 2.25 -19.99 -10.33
CA CYS A 397 3.13 -18.85 -10.59
C CYS A 397 2.86 -18.23 -11.97
N ALA A 398 2.56 -19.06 -13.00
CA ALA A 398 2.25 -18.58 -14.35
C ALA A 398 1.00 -17.69 -14.41
N VAL A 399 0.06 -17.86 -13.49
CA VAL A 399 -1.15 -17.05 -13.35
C VAL A 399 -1.12 -16.12 -12.15
N HIS A 400 0.07 -15.81 -11.64
CA HIS A 400 0.30 -14.89 -10.50
C HIS A 400 -0.38 -15.29 -9.18
N ALA A 401 -0.79 -16.54 -9.02
CA ALA A 401 -1.32 -17.09 -7.77
C ALA A 401 -0.16 -17.49 -6.83
N TYR A 402 0.65 -16.49 -6.43
CA TYR A 402 1.93 -16.74 -5.74
C TYR A 402 1.80 -17.42 -4.39
N ARG A 403 0.70 -17.18 -3.64
CA ARG A 403 0.47 -17.86 -2.35
C ARG A 403 0.18 -19.34 -2.54
N ASP A 404 -0.66 -19.66 -3.53
CA ASP A 404 -0.94 -21.05 -3.89
C ASP A 404 0.32 -21.75 -4.40
N GLY A 405 1.13 -21.04 -5.20
CA GLY A 405 2.45 -21.50 -5.64
C GLY A 405 3.40 -21.77 -4.48
N ALA A 406 3.54 -20.83 -3.54
CA ALA A 406 4.36 -20.99 -2.36
C ALA A 406 3.90 -22.17 -1.49
N ARG A 407 2.59 -22.36 -1.34
CA ARG A 407 2.03 -23.51 -0.62
C ARG A 407 2.38 -24.84 -1.31
N ALA A 408 2.26 -24.90 -2.63
CA ALA A 408 2.59 -26.10 -3.39
C ALA A 408 4.09 -26.43 -3.32
N PHE A 409 4.98 -25.45 -3.46
CA PHE A 409 6.43 -25.62 -3.28
C PHE A 409 6.77 -26.13 -1.86
N ARG A 410 6.16 -25.56 -0.82
CA ARG A 410 6.40 -25.99 0.55
C ARG A 410 5.98 -27.45 0.76
N ARG A 411 4.80 -27.85 0.25
CA ARG A 411 4.36 -29.24 0.30
C ARG A 411 5.28 -30.19 -0.49
N ALA A 412 5.83 -29.72 -1.62
CA ALA A 412 6.80 -30.50 -2.40
C ALA A 412 8.11 -30.72 -1.62
N LEU A 413 8.59 -29.68 -0.91
CA LEU A 413 9.78 -29.75 -0.06
C LEU A 413 9.57 -30.65 1.17
N GLU A 414 8.38 -30.68 1.77
CA GLU A 414 8.03 -31.61 2.85
C GLU A 414 8.10 -33.09 2.42
N LEU A 415 7.95 -33.35 1.12
CA LEU A 415 8.06 -34.69 0.53
C LEU A 415 9.47 -35.00 -0.03
N TRP A 416 10.44 -34.09 0.18
CA TRP A 416 11.79 -34.27 -0.33
C TRP A 416 12.57 -35.26 0.53
N PRO A 417 13.19 -36.31 -0.02
CA PRO A 417 13.99 -37.24 0.76
C PRO A 417 15.26 -36.59 1.32
N GLU A 418 15.61 -36.90 2.55
CA GLU A 418 16.82 -36.38 3.15
C GLU A 418 18.08 -36.83 2.36
N GLY A 419 18.94 -35.87 2.01
CA GLY A 419 20.21 -36.10 1.31
C GLY A 419 20.09 -36.43 -0.18
N GLU A 420 18.90 -36.40 -0.77
CA GLU A 420 18.71 -36.61 -2.19
C GLU A 420 18.70 -35.27 -2.94
N ASP A 421 19.59 -35.11 -3.94
CA ASP A 421 19.64 -34.00 -4.87
C ASP A 421 19.45 -32.61 -4.22
N GLU A 422 20.38 -32.25 -3.33
CA GLU A 422 20.34 -30.99 -2.58
C GLU A 422 20.34 -29.77 -3.52
N GLY A 423 20.99 -29.86 -4.70
CA GLY A 423 21.01 -28.81 -5.71
C GLY A 423 19.59 -28.46 -6.21
N SER A 424 18.85 -29.48 -6.64
CA SER A 424 17.45 -29.31 -7.08
C SER A 424 16.55 -28.83 -5.93
N ARG A 425 16.82 -29.28 -4.70
CA ARG A 425 16.09 -28.81 -3.51
C ARG A 425 16.30 -27.31 -3.29
N LEU A 426 17.53 -26.83 -3.42
CA LEU A 426 17.85 -25.39 -3.30
C LEU A 426 17.19 -24.57 -4.41
N ASP A 427 17.11 -25.10 -5.63
CA ASP A 427 16.40 -24.43 -6.74
C ASP A 427 14.90 -24.29 -6.46
N VAL A 428 14.29 -25.31 -5.85
CA VAL A 428 12.87 -25.22 -5.41
C VAL A 428 12.70 -24.20 -4.28
N LEU A 429 13.64 -24.17 -3.31
CA LEU A 429 13.65 -23.15 -2.25
C LEU A 429 13.76 -21.72 -2.81
N GLN A 430 14.60 -21.49 -3.84
CA GLN A 430 14.71 -20.19 -4.51
C GLN A 430 13.36 -19.78 -5.13
N ARG A 431 12.66 -20.71 -5.76
CA ARG A 431 11.33 -20.46 -6.35
C ARG A 431 10.30 -20.18 -5.25
N LEU A 432 10.33 -20.93 -4.16
CA LEU A 432 9.50 -20.65 -2.97
C LEU A 432 9.77 -19.26 -2.41
N GLY A 433 11.04 -18.88 -2.25
CA GLY A 433 11.45 -17.55 -1.77
C GLY A 433 10.90 -16.44 -2.66
N SER A 434 11.03 -16.59 -3.98
CA SER A 434 10.50 -15.64 -4.95
C SER A 434 8.96 -15.53 -4.89
N CYS A 435 8.26 -16.65 -4.77
CA CYS A 435 6.80 -16.64 -4.62
C CYS A 435 6.36 -15.99 -3.30
N ALA A 436 7.08 -16.22 -2.20
CA ALA A 436 6.79 -15.61 -0.90
C ALA A 436 7.01 -14.09 -0.91
N GLU A 437 8.06 -13.61 -1.61
CA GLU A 437 8.28 -12.17 -1.84
C GLU A 437 7.10 -11.54 -2.59
N LEU A 438 6.72 -12.13 -3.74
CA LEU A 438 5.65 -11.63 -4.60
C LEU A 438 4.27 -11.72 -3.94
N ALA A 439 4.09 -12.69 -3.04
CA ALA A 439 2.91 -12.80 -2.19
C ALA A 439 2.87 -11.79 -1.03
N GLY A 440 3.97 -11.07 -0.77
CA GLY A 440 4.11 -10.15 0.36
C GLY A 440 4.31 -10.86 1.71
N ASP A 441 4.60 -12.16 1.71
CA ASP A 441 4.86 -12.94 2.92
C ASP A 441 6.35 -12.82 3.32
N LEU A 442 6.77 -11.57 3.61
CA LEU A 442 8.16 -11.18 3.79
C LEU A 442 8.89 -11.95 4.90
N GLY A 443 8.17 -12.41 5.94
CA GLY A 443 8.75 -13.22 7.01
C GLY A 443 9.22 -14.58 6.52
N ASP A 444 8.37 -15.26 5.77
CA ASP A 444 8.67 -16.55 5.14
C ASP A 444 9.77 -16.41 4.10
N ALA A 445 9.67 -15.38 3.24
CA ALA A 445 10.69 -15.08 2.24
C ALA A 445 12.09 -14.91 2.86
N ALA A 446 12.21 -14.12 3.93
CA ALA A 446 13.49 -13.94 4.62
C ALA A 446 14.05 -15.25 5.20
N THR A 447 13.19 -16.13 5.70
CA THR A 447 13.59 -17.43 6.24
C THR A 447 14.10 -18.34 5.14
N VAL A 448 13.36 -18.43 4.04
CA VAL A 448 13.71 -19.25 2.88
C VAL A 448 15.01 -18.76 2.22
N TRP A 449 15.17 -17.44 2.02
CA TRP A 449 16.40 -16.91 1.43
C TRP A 449 17.63 -17.12 2.29
N ARG A 450 17.51 -17.18 3.65
CA ARG A 450 18.62 -17.57 4.51
C ARG A 450 18.99 -19.05 4.29
N GLU A 451 17.99 -19.94 4.24
CA GLU A 451 18.22 -21.36 3.97
C GLU A 451 18.92 -21.58 2.63
N VAL A 452 18.47 -20.86 1.58
CA VAL A 452 19.13 -20.89 0.26
C VAL A 452 20.58 -20.41 0.36
N ALA A 453 20.81 -19.27 1.03
CA ALA A 453 22.17 -18.72 1.19
C ALA A 453 23.09 -19.69 1.93
N ASP A 454 22.63 -20.31 3.02
CA ASP A 454 23.39 -21.28 3.79
C ASP A 454 23.68 -22.56 2.98
N GLY A 455 22.74 -22.99 2.14
CA GLY A 455 22.94 -24.11 1.22
C GLY A 455 23.97 -23.79 0.14
N ARG A 456 23.83 -22.68 -0.56
CA ARG A 456 24.78 -22.24 -1.60
C ARG A 456 26.20 -22.04 -1.04
N GLN A 457 26.31 -21.53 0.18
CA GLN A 457 27.59 -21.40 0.85
C GLN A 457 28.26 -22.76 1.12
N ARG A 458 27.48 -23.77 1.55
CA ARG A 458 28.00 -25.15 1.77
C ARG A 458 28.44 -25.80 0.46
N ASP A 459 27.73 -25.52 -0.64
CA ASP A 459 28.04 -26.05 -1.96
C ASP A 459 29.23 -25.34 -2.64
N GLY A 460 29.71 -24.20 -2.07
CA GLY A 460 30.72 -23.34 -2.69
C GLY A 460 30.25 -22.61 -3.93
N ASP A 461 28.94 -22.43 -4.09
CA ASP A 461 28.34 -21.64 -5.16
C ASP A 461 28.30 -20.14 -4.79
N ASP A 462 29.43 -19.48 -4.99
CA ASP A 462 29.58 -18.05 -4.64
C ASP A 462 28.58 -17.17 -5.39
N ARG A 463 28.22 -17.49 -6.64
CA ARG A 463 27.24 -16.71 -7.41
C ARG A 463 25.84 -16.89 -6.85
N GLY A 464 25.41 -18.12 -6.62
CA GLY A 464 24.12 -18.42 -6.00
C GLY A 464 24.00 -17.84 -4.58
N LEU A 465 25.09 -17.86 -3.80
CA LEU A 465 25.17 -17.20 -2.50
C LEU A 465 24.96 -15.67 -2.63
N GLY A 466 25.61 -15.03 -3.60
CA GLY A 466 25.46 -13.62 -3.88
C GLY A 466 24.00 -13.25 -4.22
N ASP A 467 23.38 -14.02 -5.10
CA ASP A 467 21.98 -13.81 -5.50
C ASP A 467 21.00 -14.01 -4.32
N ALA A 468 21.20 -15.05 -3.50
CA ALA A 468 20.38 -15.31 -2.32
C ALA A 468 20.50 -14.20 -1.27
N GLN A 469 21.73 -13.73 -0.98
CA GLN A 469 21.97 -12.64 -0.05
C GLN A 469 21.43 -11.30 -0.54
N ARG A 470 21.47 -11.02 -1.86
CA ARG A 470 20.85 -9.87 -2.51
C ARG A 470 19.33 -9.84 -2.29
N ARG A 471 18.67 -10.99 -2.51
CA ARG A 471 17.25 -11.15 -2.29
C ARG A 471 16.88 -11.01 -0.83
N LEU A 472 17.65 -11.66 0.06
CA LEU A 472 17.46 -11.51 1.50
C LEU A 472 17.56 -10.05 1.95
N ALA A 473 18.55 -9.30 1.45
CA ALA A 473 18.72 -7.89 1.76
C ALA A 473 17.47 -7.08 1.33
N ALA A 474 16.98 -7.28 0.11
CA ALA A 474 15.78 -6.59 -0.38
C ALA A 474 14.55 -6.89 0.49
N VAL A 475 14.35 -8.12 0.91
CA VAL A 475 13.24 -8.50 1.81
C VAL A 475 13.39 -7.86 3.19
N LEU A 476 14.61 -7.83 3.74
CA LEU A 476 14.90 -7.20 5.04
C LEU A 476 14.66 -5.68 5.00
N GLU A 477 15.01 -5.02 3.89
CA GLU A 477 14.72 -3.59 3.65
C GLU A 477 13.20 -3.32 3.68
N LEU A 478 12.40 -4.15 3.01
CA LEU A 478 10.95 -4.04 3.04
C LEU A 478 10.37 -4.24 4.45
N GLN A 479 11.05 -5.03 5.29
CA GLN A 479 10.71 -5.20 6.71
C GLN A 479 11.21 -4.07 7.61
N GLY A 480 12.05 -3.14 7.10
CA GLY A 480 12.71 -2.11 7.90
C GLY A 480 13.87 -2.63 8.78
N ARG A 481 14.41 -3.81 8.49
CA ARG A 481 15.53 -4.46 9.23
C ARG A 481 16.86 -4.09 8.60
N TRP A 482 17.17 -2.80 8.60
CA TRP A 482 18.25 -2.21 7.82
C TRP A 482 19.65 -2.70 8.17
N GLN A 483 19.94 -2.94 9.45
CA GLN A 483 21.26 -3.43 9.87
C GLN A 483 21.53 -4.84 9.31
N GLU A 484 20.52 -5.69 9.32
CA GLU A 484 20.62 -7.03 8.75
C GLU A 484 20.68 -6.99 7.22
N ALA A 485 19.93 -6.06 6.61
CA ALA A 485 19.97 -5.83 5.17
C ALA A 485 21.37 -5.41 4.70
N LEU A 486 22.00 -4.45 5.40
CA LEU A 486 23.39 -4.03 5.11
C LEU A 486 24.36 -5.20 5.21
N ALA A 487 24.28 -6.00 6.28
CA ALA A 487 25.12 -7.17 6.43
C ALA A 487 24.92 -8.21 5.31
N SER A 488 23.68 -8.36 4.83
CA SER A 488 23.40 -9.25 3.70
C SER A 488 23.92 -8.68 2.38
N ARG A 489 23.84 -7.36 2.14
CA ARG A 489 24.44 -6.72 0.96
C ARG A 489 25.95 -6.84 0.94
N GLU A 490 26.61 -6.71 2.08
CA GLU A 490 28.06 -6.91 2.20
C GLU A 490 28.45 -8.35 1.87
N ARG A 491 27.69 -9.34 2.38
CA ARG A 491 27.90 -10.77 2.05
C ARG A 491 27.66 -11.02 0.56
N ALA A 492 26.61 -10.43 -0.03
CA ALA A 492 26.33 -10.54 -1.45
C ALA A 492 27.49 -9.96 -2.28
N ALA A 493 27.97 -8.76 -1.94
CA ALA A 493 29.08 -8.12 -2.65
C ALA A 493 30.39 -8.93 -2.54
N SER A 494 30.64 -9.54 -1.40
CA SER A 494 31.81 -10.41 -1.18
C SER A 494 31.70 -11.70 -2.00
N ALA A 495 30.53 -12.33 -2.01
CA ALA A 495 30.25 -13.52 -2.79
C ALA A 495 30.37 -13.26 -4.31
N PHE A 496 29.79 -12.16 -4.81
CA PHE A 496 29.95 -11.76 -6.21
C PHE A 496 31.39 -11.43 -6.58
N THR A 497 32.17 -10.90 -5.64
CA THR A 497 33.61 -10.68 -5.88
C THR A 497 34.35 -12.01 -6.01
N ALA A 498 34.06 -13.00 -5.16
CA ALA A 498 34.60 -14.37 -5.25
C ALA A 498 34.17 -15.07 -6.54
N ALA A 499 32.93 -14.86 -6.97
CA ALA A 499 32.38 -15.37 -8.23
C ALA A 499 32.90 -14.64 -9.48
N ASN A 500 33.85 -13.70 -9.35
CA ASN A 500 34.38 -12.86 -10.43
C ASN A 500 33.29 -12.09 -11.19
N SER A 501 32.27 -11.58 -10.46
CA SER A 501 31.16 -10.78 -10.98
C SER A 501 31.24 -9.32 -10.47
N PRO A 502 32.18 -8.50 -10.99
CA PRO A 502 32.43 -7.17 -10.44
C PRO A 502 31.26 -6.20 -10.63
N ALA A 503 30.43 -6.37 -11.67
CA ALA A 503 29.24 -5.58 -11.87
C ALA A 503 28.22 -5.76 -10.76
N ASP A 504 27.93 -7.00 -10.39
CA ASP A 504 27.01 -7.33 -9.33
C ASP A 504 27.53 -6.88 -7.95
N ALA A 505 28.83 -7.09 -7.70
CA ALA A 505 29.47 -6.62 -6.48
C ALA A 505 29.41 -5.09 -6.33
N ALA A 506 29.66 -4.36 -7.41
CA ALA A 506 29.51 -2.89 -7.45
C ALA A 506 28.08 -2.44 -7.17
N ALA A 507 27.10 -3.11 -7.75
CA ALA A 507 25.69 -2.80 -7.55
C ALA A 507 25.26 -2.95 -6.08
N GLU A 508 25.69 -4.02 -5.40
CA GLU A 508 25.37 -4.24 -3.99
C GLU A 508 26.04 -3.20 -3.07
N ARG A 509 27.30 -2.84 -3.35
CA ARG A 509 28.02 -1.79 -2.60
C ARG A 509 27.37 -0.42 -2.82
N LEU A 510 26.95 -0.10 -4.05
CA LEU A 510 26.21 1.13 -4.36
C LEU A 510 24.88 1.18 -3.60
N ALA A 511 24.13 0.09 -3.54
CA ALA A 511 22.87 0.02 -2.81
C ALA A 511 23.10 0.21 -1.29
N ALA A 512 24.09 -0.45 -0.72
CA ALA A 512 24.48 -0.26 0.69
C ALA A 512 24.93 1.18 0.98
N ALA A 513 25.73 1.79 0.09
CA ALA A 513 26.17 3.17 0.23
C ALA A 513 25.02 4.17 0.13
N ALA A 514 24.03 3.91 -0.74
CA ALA A 514 22.83 4.74 -0.85
C ALA A 514 22.03 4.76 0.46
N HIS A 515 21.89 3.62 1.11
CA HIS A 515 21.23 3.53 2.42
C HIS A 515 22.04 4.25 3.51
N LEU A 516 23.34 3.96 3.65
CA LEU A 516 24.22 4.61 4.64
C LEU A 516 24.18 6.14 4.52
N ARG A 517 24.14 6.66 3.29
CA ARG A 517 23.99 8.10 3.03
C ARG A 517 22.66 8.63 3.57
N SER A 518 21.56 7.92 3.37
CA SER A 518 20.24 8.32 3.90
C SER A 518 20.18 8.27 5.43
N ALA A 519 20.90 7.31 6.02
CA ALA A 519 21.07 7.18 7.47
C ALA A 519 22.03 8.22 8.08
N GLY A 520 22.69 9.05 7.24
CA GLY A 520 23.64 10.06 7.69
C GLY A 520 25.04 9.54 8.03
N SER A 521 25.45 8.41 7.45
CA SER A 521 26.78 7.79 7.62
C SER A 521 27.62 7.95 6.36
N PHE A 522 28.02 9.19 6.06
CA PHE A 522 28.60 9.56 4.76
C PHE A 522 29.99 8.96 4.52
N ARG A 523 30.88 8.89 5.55
CA ARG A 523 32.23 8.32 5.40
C ARG A 523 32.16 6.82 5.07
N ALA A 524 31.27 6.09 5.74
CA ALA A 524 31.06 4.68 5.44
C ALA A 524 30.52 4.49 4.03
N ALA A 525 29.57 5.34 3.59
CA ALA A 525 29.09 5.34 2.22
C ALA A 525 30.21 5.58 1.21
N LEU A 526 31.07 6.59 1.43
CA LEU A 526 32.19 6.92 0.54
C LEU A 526 33.19 5.78 0.41
N SER A 527 33.50 5.06 1.49
CA SER A 527 34.39 3.90 1.46
C SER A 527 33.85 2.77 0.58
N LEU A 528 32.52 2.51 0.64
CA LEU A 528 31.88 1.52 -0.24
C LEU A 528 31.87 1.98 -1.71
N LEU A 529 31.61 3.28 -1.96
CA LEU A 529 31.57 3.86 -3.30
C LEU A 529 32.94 3.81 -3.98
N GLU A 530 34.04 4.03 -3.26
CA GLU A 530 35.40 3.90 -3.80
C GLU A 530 35.66 2.49 -4.34
N THR A 531 35.29 1.45 -3.56
CA THR A 531 35.45 0.06 -4.01
C THR A 531 34.51 -0.25 -5.17
N ALA A 532 33.25 0.22 -5.09
CA ALA A 532 32.26 0.06 -6.16
C ALA A 532 32.71 0.70 -7.47
N ALA A 533 33.35 1.89 -7.42
CA ALA A 533 33.87 2.58 -8.60
C ALA A 533 34.92 1.76 -9.36
N GLN A 534 35.87 1.17 -8.62
CA GLN A 534 36.89 0.30 -9.22
C GLN A 534 36.25 -0.92 -9.90
N GLN A 535 35.25 -1.53 -9.27
CA GLN A 535 34.56 -2.68 -9.81
C GLN A 535 33.67 -2.33 -11.02
N ALA A 536 32.96 -1.21 -10.96
CA ALA A 536 32.13 -0.72 -12.07
C ALA A 536 32.99 -0.35 -13.29
N LEU A 537 34.19 0.19 -13.06
CA LEU A 537 35.17 0.46 -14.13
C LEU A 537 35.69 -0.85 -14.73
N ALA A 538 36.09 -1.82 -13.92
CA ALA A 538 36.55 -3.12 -14.38
C ALA A 538 35.47 -3.88 -15.17
N ALA A 539 34.20 -3.70 -14.80
CA ALA A 539 33.03 -4.27 -15.48
C ALA A 539 32.54 -3.47 -16.70
N GLN A 540 33.14 -2.30 -16.99
CA GLN A 540 32.74 -1.37 -18.04
C GLN A 540 31.21 -0.98 -17.95
N ARG A 541 30.66 -0.90 -16.73
CA ARG A 541 29.26 -0.55 -16.47
C ARG A 541 29.11 0.96 -16.28
N VAL A 542 28.88 1.68 -17.38
CA VAL A 542 28.74 3.13 -17.42
C VAL A 542 27.58 3.62 -16.55
N ASP A 543 26.49 2.88 -16.50
CA ASP A 543 25.34 3.18 -15.65
C ASP A 543 25.69 3.18 -14.15
N LEU A 544 26.46 2.20 -13.68
CA LEU A 544 26.95 2.16 -12.32
C LEU A 544 27.98 3.27 -12.04
N GLN A 545 28.87 3.54 -12.98
CA GLN A 545 29.87 4.62 -12.84
C GLN A 545 29.19 5.98 -12.67
N ALA A 546 28.20 6.29 -13.51
CA ALA A 546 27.44 7.54 -13.44
C ALA A 546 26.71 7.67 -12.07
N ARG A 547 26.02 6.62 -11.63
CA ARG A 547 25.31 6.60 -10.35
C ARG A 547 26.27 6.73 -9.16
N ILE A 548 27.42 6.06 -9.19
CA ILE A 548 28.44 6.16 -8.14
C ILE A 548 28.95 7.60 -8.02
N LEU A 549 29.26 8.27 -9.12
CA LEU A 549 29.65 9.69 -9.12
C LEU A 549 28.55 10.57 -8.50
N GLY A 550 27.28 10.30 -8.83
CA GLY A 550 26.15 10.99 -8.25
C GLY A 550 26.04 10.82 -6.72
N HIS A 551 26.20 9.60 -6.23
CA HIS A 551 26.19 9.32 -4.78
C HIS A 551 27.42 9.86 -4.06
N GLU A 552 28.61 9.72 -4.63
CA GLU A 552 29.86 10.24 -4.06
C GLU A 552 29.80 11.76 -3.93
N GLY A 553 29.45 12.45 -5.02
CA GLY A 553 29.36 13.90 -5.02
C GLY A 553 28.32 14.40 -4.01
N ASN A 554 27.17 13.77 -3.93
CA ASN A 554 26.15 14.12 -2.95
C ASN A 554 26.63 13.91 -1.51
N ALA A 555 27.27 12.78 -1.20
CA ALA A 555 27.81 12.52 0.14
C ALA A 555 28.89 13.55 0.52
N ARG A 556 29.78 13.93 -0.41
CA ARG A 556 30.80 14.95 -0.18
C ARG A 556 30.19 16.33 0.06
N ALA A 557 29.17 16.73 -0.73
CA ALA A 557 28.47 17.98 -0.51
C ALA A 557 27.87 18.06 0.91
N ARG A 558 27.24 16.97 1.38
CA ARG A 558 26.67 16.87 2.74
C ARG A 558 27.71 16.90 3.85
N MET A 559 28.95 16.54 3.56
CA MET A 559 30.07 16.66 4.50
C MET A 559 30.75 18.05 4.50
N GLY A 560 30.27 19.00 3.69
CA GLY A 560 30.82 20.37 3.58
C GLY A 560 31.74 20.58 2.38
N GLU A 561 32.02 19.56 1.57
CA GLU A 561 32.79 19.69 0.32
C GLU A 561 31.86 20.08 -0.86
N GLY A 562 31.05 21.16 -0.70
CA GLY A 562 29.94 21.52 -1.60
C GLY A 562 30.37 21.67 -3.07
N GLN A 563 31.42 22.48 -3.37
CA GLN A 563 31.90 22.69 -4.72
C GLN A 563 32.36 21.39 -5.41
N ARG A 564 33.14 20.59 -4.68
CA ARG A 564 33.64 19.30 -5.18
C ARG A 564 32.52 18.32 -5.40
N GLY A 565 31.54 18.29 -4.46
CA GLY A 565 30.35 17.46 -4.57
C GLY A 565 29.55 17.77 -5.84
N VAL A 566 29.24 19.02 -6.08
CA VAL A 566 28.50 19.48 -7.27
C VAL A 566 29.21 19.10 -8.56
N GLU A 567 30.54 19.25 -8.63
CA GLU A 567 31.35 18.87 -9.80
C GLU A 567 31.22 17.39 -10.12
N LEU A 568 31.33 16.52 -9.12
CA LEU A 568 31.20 15.07 -9.29
C LEU A 568 29.79 14.67 -9.74
N VAL A 569 28.74 15.26 -9.15
CA VAL A 569 27.35 14.96 -9.55
C VAL A 569 27.09 15.41 -10.99
N ARG A 570 27.60 16.58 -11.39
CA ARG A 570 27.50 17.06 -12.77
C ARG A 570 28.23 16.14 -13.76
N ALA A 571 29.40 15.63 -13.40
CA ALA A 571 30.12 14.66 -14.22
C ALA A 571 29.32 13.36 -14.39
N GLY A 572 28.74 12.85 -13.31
CA GLY A 572 27.86 11.69 -13.37
C GLY A 572 26.60 11.92 -14.22
N LEU A 573 25.97 13.09 -14.09
CA LEU A 573 24.80 13.47 -14.89
C LEU A 573 25.14 13.56 -16.38
N ALA A 574 26.25 14.23 -16.74
CA ALA A 574 26.69 14.33 -18.10
C ALA A 574 26.95 12.95 -18.73
N MET A 575 27.60 12.05 -17.99
CA MET A 575 27.85 10.66 -18.40
C MET A 575 26.54 9.93 -18.66
N ALA A 576 25.56 10.06 -17.76
CA ALA A 576 24.26 9.38 -17.90
C ALA A 576 23.48 9.90 -19.12
N LEU A 577 23.46 11.20 -19.35
CA LEU A 577 22.78 11.83 -20.49
C LEU A 577 23.46 11.48 -21.83
N GLU A 578 24.81 11.51 -21.90
CA GLU A 578 25.56 11.15 -23.07
C GLU A 578 25.30 9.71 -23.54
N HIS A 579 25.09 8.81 -22.61
CA HIS A 579 24.82 7.40 -22.91
C HIS A 579 23.31 7.06 -22.93
N GLY A 580 22.41 8.05 -22.86
CA GLY A 580 20.96 7.83 -22.92
C GLY A 580 20.38 7.04 -21.74
N LEU A 581 21.04 7.10 -20.57
CA LEU A 581 20.66 6.34 -19.37
C LEU A 581 19.58 7.09 -18.58
N THR A 582 18.33 7.02 -19.02
CA THR A 582 17.20 7.80 -18.48
C THR A 582 17.00 7.60 -16.97
N GLY A 583 16.98 6.37 -16.48
CA GLY A 583 16.80 6.07 -15.05
C GLY A 583 17.93 6.62 -14.17
N PRO A 584 19.21 6.31 -14.46
CA PRO A 584 20.35 6.93 -13.79
C PRO A 584 20.36 8.47 -13.86
N ALA A 585 20.05 9.06 -15.01
CA ALA A 585 19.98 10.52 -15.15
C ALA A 585 18.95 11.16 -14.23
N ALA A 586 17.73 10.57 -14.13
CA ALA A 586 16.68 11.03 -13.23
C ALA A 586 17.13 11.02 -11.76
N GLU A 587 17.77 9.93 -11.34
CA GLU A 587 18.30 9.79 -9.98
C GLU A 587 19.40 10.84 -9.71
N ILE A 588 20.30 11.06 -10.67
CA ILE A 588 21.43 11.98 -10.51
C ILE A 588 20.97 13.45 -10.58
N TYR A 589 19.94 13.79 -11.34
CA TYR A 589 19.32 15.12 -11.34
C TYR A 589 18.84 15.51 -9.93
N GLN A 590 18.11 14.61 -9.27
CA GLN A 590 17.67 14.84 -7.90
C GLN A 590 18.85 15.08 -6.95
N ARG A 591 19.94 14.29 -7.10
CA ARG A 591 21.17 14.44 -6.29
C ARG A 591 21.92 15.73 -6.59
N LEU A 592 21.87 16.23 -7.82
CA LEU A 592 22.48 17.51 -8.19
C LEU A 592 21.77 18.66 -7.46
N ALA A 593 20.45 18.65 -7.46
CA ALA A 593 19.69 19.66 -6.75
C ALA A 593 19.98 19.64 -5.24
N ASP A 594 20.02 18.44 -4.62
CA ASP A 594 20.38 18.27 -3.21
C ASP A 594 21.84 18.73 -2.93
N ALA A 595 22.80 18.43 -3.83
CA ALA A 595 24.18 18.88 -3.68
C ALA A 595 24.33 20.41 -3.79
N LEU A 596 23.57 21.07 -4.67
CA LEU A 596 23.51 22.52 -4.79
C LEU A 596 22.94 23.17 -3.52
N GLU A 597 21.87 22.61 -2.95
CA GLU A 597 21.32 23.05 -1.66
C GLU A 597 22.40 23.02 -0.57
N HIS A 598 23.14 21.91 -0.44
CA HIS A 598 24.22 21.77 0.54
C HIS A 598 25.46 22.64 0.23
N ALA A 599 25.60 23.05 -1.02
CA ALA A 599 26.62 24.04 -1.40
C ALA A 599 26.20 25.50 -1.15
N GLY A 600 24.97 25.73 -0.68
CA GLY A 600 24.38 27.05 -0.42
C GLY A 600 23.78 27.74 -1.64
N ASP A 601 23.73 27.06 -2.79
CA ASP A 601 23.07 27.57 -4.00
C ASP A 601 21.60 27.19 -4.07
N TYR A 602 20.79 27.84 -3.25
CA TYR A 602 19.33 27.55 -3.17
C TYR A 602 18.60 27.88 -4.48
N SER A 603 19.06 28.91 -5.21
CA SER A 603 18.48 29.26 -6.50
C SER A 603 18.74 28.20 -7.55
N GLY A 604 19.98 27.73 -7.64
CA GLY A 604 20.38 26.63 -8.52
C GLY A 604 19.70 25.33 -8.13
N ALA A 605 19.57 25.03 -6.83
CA ALA A 605 18.87 23.86 -6.33
C ALA A 605 17.40 23.87 -6.75
N SER A 606 16.69 25.00 -6.54
CA SER A 606 15.27 25.14 -6.94
C SER A 606 15.08 24.93 -8.45
N ALA A 607 15.91 25.57 -9.28
CA ALA A 607 15.83 25.42 -10.73
C ALA A 607 16.11 23.97 -11.16
N THR A 608 17.11 23.33 -10.56
CA THR A 608 17.47 21.94 -10.86
C THR A 608 16.37 20.94 -10.41
N TYR A 609 15.68 21.16 -9.29
CA TYR A 609 14.53 20.34 -8.91
C TYR A 609 13.36 20.49 -9.90
N ASP A 610 13.07 21.70 -10.40
CA ASP A 610 12.04 21.91 -11.42
C ASP A 610 12.43 21.20 -12.76
N GLU A 611 13.73 21.24 -13.16
CA GLU A 611 14.24 20.49 -14.30
C GLU A 611 14.13 18.97 -14.08
N ALA A 612 14.55 18.48 -12.91
CA ALA A 612 14.48 17.07 -12.52
C ALA A 612 13.04 16.55 -12.56
N TYR A 613 12.09 17.32 -12.03
CA TYR A 613 10.67 16.99 -12.08
C TYR A 613 10.19 16.87 -13.54
N SER A 614 10.51 17.87 -14.37
CA SER A 614 10.11 17.89 -15.78
C SER A 614 10.70 16.73 -16.56
N PHE A 615 11.97 16.39 -16.32
CA PHE A 615 12.65 15.25 -16.94
C PHE A 615 12.01 13.92 -16.51
N CYS A 616 11.77 13.73 -15.22
CA CYS A 616 11.18 12.51 -14.71
C CYS A 616 9.75 12.30 -15.24
N SER A 617 8.89 13.32 -15.21
CA SER A 617 7.51 13.23 -15.71
C SER A 617 7.45 12.98 -17.21
N ALA A 618 8.31 13.61 -18.00
CA ALA A 618 8.40 13.38 -19.44
C ALA A 618 8.82 11.95 -19.81
N ASN A 619 9.51 11.25 -18.90
CA ASN A 619 9.99 9.89 -19.11
C ASN A 619 9.19 8.83 -18.33
N GLY A 620 8.04 9.18 -17.72
CA GLY A 620 7.18 8.25 -16.99
C GLY A 620 7.77 7.75 -15.67
N LEU A 621 8.73 8.49 -15.07
CA LEU A 621 9.40 8.15 -13.81
C LEU A 621 8.71 8.86 -12.63
N GLU A 622 7.41 8.65 -12.48
CA GLU A 622 6.57 9.40 -11.56
C GLU A 622 7.02 9.32 -10.08
N PRO A 623 7.44 8.17 -9.52
CA PRO A 623 7.95 8.13 -8.14
C PRO A 623 9.15 9.04 -7.90
N THR A 624 10.07 9.16 -8.87
CA THR A 624 11.22 10.07 -8.80
C THR A 624 10.79 11.53 -9.00
N ALA A 625 9.81 11.79 -9.86
CA ALA A 625 9.22 13.11 -10.04
C ALA A 625 8.61 13.62 -8.73
N GLN A 626 7.82 12.78 -8.04
CA GLN A 626 7.23 13.12 -6.75
C GLN A 626 8.29 13.38 -5.67
N LEU A 627 9.39 12.64 -5.68
CA LEU A 627 10.52 12.88 -4.77
C LEU A 627 11.18 14.24 -5.04
N CYS A 628 11.37 14.62 -6.30
CA CYS A 628 11.92 15.94 -6.68
C CYS A 628 11.02 17.07 -6.17
N LEU A 629 9.68 16.95 -6.33
CA LEU A 629 8.75 17.93 -5.79
C LEU A 629 8.82 18.02 -4.25
N ALA A 630 8.88 16.87 -3.58
CA ALA A 630 8.99 16.81 -2.13
C ALA A 630 10.26 17.52 -1.64
N CYS A 631 11.43 17.25 -2.22
CA CYS A 631 12.69 17.89 -1.86
C CYS A 631 12.69 19.38 -2.17
N LEU A 632 12.10 19.82 -3.30
CA LEU A 632 11.93 21.24 -3.63
C LEU A 632 11.21 22.01 -2.51
N THR A 633 10.28 21.38 -1.80
CA THR A 633 9.55 22.05 -0.71
C THR A 633 10.46 22.47 0.44
N THR A 634 11.59 21.80 0.66
CA THR A 634 12.60 22.18 1.66
C THR A 634 13.24 23.51 1.27
N VAL A 635 13.70 23.63 0.05
CA VAL A 635 14.31 24.85 -0.50
C VAL A 635 13.31 26.02 -0.47
N LEU A 636 12.06 25.79 -0.91
CA LEU A 636 11.01 26.81 -0.91
C LEU A 636 10.64 27.26 0.52
N ARG A 637 10.64 26.36 1.50
CA ARG A 637 10.43 26.71 2.91
C ARG A 637 11.55 27.60 3.42
N GLN A 638 12.82 27.27 3.15
CA GLN A 638 13.98 28.04 3.57
C GLN A 638 13.97 29.43 2.94
N SER A 639 13.72 29.53 1.64
CA SER A 639 13.64 30.82 0.92
C SER A 639 12.36 31.63 1.18
N GLY A 640 11.42 31.08 1.95
CA GLY A 640 10.21 31.77 2.42
C GLY A 640 9.01 31.74 1.45
N ASP A 641 9.01 30.91 0.42
CA ASP A 641 7.82 30.65 -0.40
C ASP A 641 6.97 29.52 0.21
N TRP A 642 6.46 29.77 1.42
CA TRP A 642 5.71 28.78 2.19
C TRP A 642 4.38 28.40 1.57
N ASP A 643 3.77 29.25 0.76
CA ASP A 643 2.49 28.94 0.11
C ASP A 643 2.69 27.96 -1.05
N ARG A 644 3.71 28.15 -1.88
CA ARG A 644 4.08 27.20 -2.93
C ARG A 644 4.52 25.87 -2.31
N ALA A 645 5.37 25.91 -1.29
CA ALA A 645 5.82 24.72 -0.58
C ALA A 645 4.64 23.91 -0.02
N ALA A 646 3.72 24.55 0.70
CA ALA A 646 2.55 23.88 1.26
C ALA A 646 1.60 23.28 0.18
N LYS A 647 1.49 23.93 -0.98
CA LYS A 647 0.70 23.42 -2.11
C LYS A 647 1.35 22.15 -2.68
N LEU A 648 2.66 22.17 -2.94
CA LEU A 648 3.39 21.02 -3.46
C LEU A 648 3.41 19.85 -2.48
N CYS A 649 3.56 20.13 -1.17
CA CYS A 649 3.45 19.08 -0.16
C CYS A 649 2.12 18.32 -0.24
N ARG A 650 0.99 19.02 -0.36
CA ARG A 650 -0.33 18.37 -0.48
C ARG A 650 -0.42 17.55 -1.76
N GLN A 651 0.08 18.08 -2.87
CA GLN A 651 0.12 17.36 -4.15
C GLN A 651 0.86 16.02 -4.01
N VAL A 652 2.04 16.02 -3.36
CA VAL A 652 2.82 14.79 -3.14
C VAL A 652 2.12 13.83 -2.18
N ILE A 653 1.53 14.34 -1.08
CA ILE A 653 0.82 13.53 -0.10
C ILE A 653 -0.39 12.81 -0.72
N GLU A 654 -1.09 13.46 -1.64
CA GLU A 654 -2.28 12.93 -2.33
C GLU A 654 -1.92 12.01 -3.51
N SER A 655 -0.66 12.01 -3.96
CA SER A 655 -0.22 11.20 -5.09
C SER A 655 -0.07 9.72 -4.72
N PRO A 656 -0.69 8.80 -5.47
CA PRO A 656 -0.50 7.36 -5.27
C PRO A 656 0.92 6.89 -5.63
N ASP A 657 1.64 7.66 -6.43
CA ASP A 657 2.99 7.35 -6.92
C ASP A 657 4.10 7.86 -5.98
N ALA A 658 3.73 8.54 -4.89
CA ALA A 658 4.71 9.04 -3.94
C ALA A 658 5.37 7.90 -3.16
N SER A 659 6.70 7.78 -3.27
CA SER A 659 7.48 6.85 -2.44
C SER A 659 7.39 7.22 -0.96
N ALA A 660 7.68 6.26 -0.07
CA ALA A 660 7.74 6.52 1.38
C ALA A 660 8.70 7.67 1.73
N HIS A 661 9.79 7.83 0.98
CA HIS A 661 10.74 8.95 1.12
C HIS A 661 10.06 10.28 0.76
N ALA A 662 9.45 10.38 -0.43
CA ALA A 662 8.75 11.58 -0.87
C ALA A 662 7.62 11.97 0.10
N HIS A 663 6.86 10.99 0.54
CA HIS A 663 5.77 11.17 1.49
C HIS A 663 6.27 11.68 2.85
N ALA A 664 7.36 11.11 3.39
CA ALA A 664 7.94 11.57 4.66
C ALA A 664 8.43 13.03 4.56
N VAL A 665 9.10 13.40 3.46
CA VAL A 665 9.58 14.77 3.25
C VAL A 665 8.40 15.74 3.13
N ALA A 666 7.43 15.46 2.26
CA ALA A 666 6.27 16.35 2.04
C ALA A 666 5.42 16.52 3.30
N THR A 667 5.14 15.43 4.01
CA THR A 667 4.36 15.43 5.25
C THR A 667 5.08 16.21 6.35
N GLY A 668 6.39 15.98 6.50
CA GLY A 668 7.22 16.69 7.47
C GLY A 668 7.33 18.18 7.19
N GLN A 669 7.59 18.58 5.92
CA GLN A 669 7.67 20.00 5.53
C GLN A 669 6.32 20.72 5.69
N LEU A 670 5.20 20.07 5.34
CA LEU A 670 3.88 20.65 5.56
C LEU A 670 3.61 20.84 7.05
N GLY A 671 3.88 19.82 7.86
CA GLY A 671 3.73 19.89 9.32
C GLY A 671 4.58 21.01 9.92
N PHE A 672 5.81 21.19 9.42
CA PHE A 672 6.72 22.25 9.85
C PHE A 672 6.19 23.65 9.50
N ILE A 673 5.77 23.89 8.27
CA ILE A 673 5.17 25.18 7.83
C ILE A 673 3.94 25.51 8.67
N LEU A 674 3.05 24.53 8.89
CA LEU A 674 1.85 24.71 9.72
C LEU A 674 2.19 25.02 11.19
N GLY A 675 3.22 24.39 11.76
CA GLY A 675 3.73 24.68 13.10
C GLY A 675 4.23 26.11 13.23
N LEU A 676 5.06 26.56 12.30
CA LEU A 676 5.53 27.96 12.23
C LEU A 676 4.40 28.98 12.05
N ARG A 677 3.32 28.60 11.37
CA ARG A 677 2.09 29.41 11.24
C ARG A 677 1.18 29.37 12.46
N GLY A 678 1.51 28.57 13.49
CA GLY A 678 0.73 28.41 14.71
C GLY A 678 -0.51 27.52 14.55
N GLN A 679 -0.57 26.71 13.49
CA GLN A 679 -1.65 25.75 13.23
C GLN A 679 -1.31 24.38 13.82
N THR A 680 -1.05 24.35 15.12
CA THR A 680 -0.44 23.21 15.84
C THR A 680 -1.27 21.95 15.78
N ARG A 681 -2.62 22.06 15.82
CA ARG A 681 -3.54 20.89 15.71
C ARG A 681 -3.40 20.14 14.41
N GLN A 682 -3.09 20.82 13.30
CA GLN A 682 -2.88 20.21 11.99
C GLN A 682 -1.42 19.75 11.80
N ALA A 683 -0.47 20.50 12.38
CA ALA A 683 0.95 20.24 12.27
C ALA A 683 1.37 18.93 12.99
N ARG A 684 0.92 18.74 14.22
CA ARG A 684 1.35 17.62 15.08
C ARG A 684 1.16 16.24 14.45
N PRO A 685 -0.02 15.84 13.93
CA PRO A 685 -0.19 14.53 13.32
C PRO A 685 0.73 14.30 12.12
N LEU A 686 0.93 15.33 11.28
CA LEU A 686 1.82 15.26 10.12
C LEU A 686 3.28 15.04 10.53
N LEU A 687 3.76 15.76 11.55
CA LEU A 687 5.13 15.62 12.07
C LEU A 687 5.38 14.25 12.70
N LEU A 688 4.38 13.71 13.42
CA LEU A 688 4.47 12.37 14.00
C LEU A 688 4.48 11.28 12.90
N GLU A 689 3.67 11.44 11.87
CA GLU A 689 3.66 10.55 10.71
C GLU A 689 5.01 10.58 9.99
N ALA A 690 5.52 11.78 9.66
CA ALA A 690 6.83 11.95 9.02
C ALA A 690 7.96 11.32 9.85
N ALA A 691 7.98 11.55 11.17
CA ALA A 691 8.97 10.95 12.08
C ALA A 691 8.86 9.42 12.13
N THR A 692 7.66 8.88 12.03
CA THR A 692 7.42 7.43 12.03
C THR A 692 7.94 6.78 10.74
N ILE A 693 7.63 7.39 9.59
CA ILE A 693 8.13 6.91 8.30
C ILE A 693 9.64 7.06 8.25
N ALA A 694 10.19 8.23 8.62
CA ALA A 694 11.63 8.51 8.59
C ALA A 694 12.43 7.49 9.40
N ARG A 695 11.98 7.12 10.61
CA ARG A 695 12.61 6.06 11.40
C ARG A 695 12.55 4.70 10.73
N ARG A 696 11.41 4.36 10.11
CA ARG A 696 11.23 3.08 9.42
C ARG A 696 12.18 2.92 8.24
N ILE A 697 12.47 4.01 7.50
CA ILE A 697 13.36 3.98 6.33
C ILE A 697 14.77 4.53 6.63
N GLU A 698 15.10 4.77 7.90
CA GLU A 698 16.36 5.37 8.37
C GLU A 698 16.76 6.67 7.62
N LEU A 699 15.81 7.59 7.48
CA LEU A 699 16.04 8.90 6.86
C LEU A 699 16.41 9.94 7.93
N ALA A 700 17.70 10.02 8.26
CA ALA A 700 18.22 10.82 9.38
C ALA A 700 17.82 12.31 9.30
N ALA A 701 17.88 12.93 8.14
CA ALA A 701 17.50 14.33 7.95
C ALA A 701 16.04 14.60 8.37
N MET A 702 15.12 13.74 8.00
CA MET A 702 13.70 13.90 8.34
C MET A 702 13.39 13.56 9.80
N GLU A 703 14.15 12.66 10.42
CA GLU A 703 14.06 12.45 11.87
C GLU A 703 14.42 13.73 12.65
N LEU A 704 15.54 14.38 12.28
CA LEU A 704 15.99 15.63 12.90
C LEU A 704 14.99 16.78 12.68
N LEU A 705 14.53 16.97 11.45
CA LEU A 705 13.58 18.03 11.09
C LEU A 705 12.21 17.83 11.73
N SER A 706 11.69 16.59 11.76
CA SER A 706 10.41 16.31 12.42
C SER A 706 10.48 16.54 13.93
N GLY A 707 11.59 16.15 14.58
CA GLY A 707 11.84 16.42 16.00
C GLY A 707 11.84 17.92 16.31
N TRP A 708 12.50 18.72 15.47
CA TRP A 708 12.45 20.18 15.59
C TRP A 708 11.05 20.75 15.39
N GLY A 709 10.30 20.26 14.36
CA GLY A 709 8.91 20.69 14.16
C GLY A 709 8.02 20.42 15.37
N LEU A 710 8.20 19.26 16.02
CA LEU A 710 7.48 18.94 17.27
C LEU A 710 7.88 19.86 18.42
N ALA A 711 9.17 20.21 18.54
CA ALA A 711 9.64 21.20 19.54
C ALA A 711 8.97 22.57 19.35
N ILE A 712 8.84 23.03 18.09
CA ILE A 712 8.13 24.29 17.76
C ILE A 712 6.66 24.19 18.15
N VAL A 713 5.98 23.09 17.79
CA VAL A 713 4.56 22.89 18.12
C VAL A 713 4.35 22.93 19.64
N ASP A 714 5.16 22.20 20.41
CA ASP A 714 5.07 22.15 21.86
C ASP A 714 5.36 23.54 22.51
N SER A 715 6.34 24.28 21.99
CA SER A 715 6.63 25.65 22.43
C SER A 715 5.44 26.59 22.19
N VAL A 716 4.79 26.50 21.02
CA VAL A 716 3.62 27.32 20.68
C VAL A 716 2.39 26.96 21.55
N GLU A 717 2.25 25.69 21.92
CA GLU A 717 1.17 25.20 22.80
C GLU A 717 1.42 25.47 24.28
N GLY A 718 2.59 26.03 24.64
CA GLY A 718 2.93 26.35 26.04
C GLY A 718 3.38 25.13 26.86
N ALA A 719 3.99 24.13 26.20
CA ALA A 719 4.57 22.94 26.82
C ALA A 719 6.12 22.94 26.75
N PRO A 720 6.81 23.88 27.45
CA PRO A 720 8.25 24.11 27.31
C PRO A 720 9.11 22.89 27.70
N GLN A 721 8.66 22.07 28.65
CA GLN A 721 9.40 20.87 29.06
C GLN A 721 9.41 19.81 27.95
N SER A 722 8.29 19.63 27.27
CA SER A 722 8.21 18.72 26.10
C SER A 722 9.05 19.24 24.93
N ALA A 723 8.99 20.55 24.66
CA ALA A 723 9.81 21.19 23.63
C ALA A 723 11.32 21.02 23.93
N ALA A 724 11.74 21.21 25.18
CA ALA A 724 13.12 20.95 25.61
C ALA A 724 13.52 19.49 25.39
N GLY A 725 12.64 18.54 25.73
CA GLY A 725 12.86 17.12 25.50
C GLY A 725 13.13 16.81 24.02
N HIS A 726 12.38 17.39 23.10
CA HIS A 726 12.62 17.26 21.65
C HIS A 726 13.95 17.89 21.22
N CYS A 727 14.34 19.04 21.78
CA CYS A 727 15.62 19.67 21.46
C CYS A 727 16.82 18.82 21.95
N TRP A 728 16.74 18.25 23.15
CA TRP A 728 17.77 17.33 23.65
C TRP A 728 17.84 16.04 22.82
N ALA A 729 16.70 15.45 22.47
CA ALA A 729 16.64 14.28 21.57
C ALA A 729 17.25 14.57 20.20
N LEU A 730 17.02 15.77 19.65
CA LEU A 730 17.64 16.21 18.39
C LEU A 730 19.17 16.26 18.51
N LEU A 731 19.71 16.86 19.59
CA LEU A 731 21.15 16.92 19.83
C LEU A 731 21.76 15.52 19.96
N ASP A 732 21.10 14.59 20.66
CA ASP A 732 21.61 13.24 20.84
C ASP A 732 21.52 12.44 19.55
N ARG A 733 20.46 12.60 18.76
CA ARG A 733 20.33 11.95 17.44
C ARG A 733 21.37 12.48 16.45
N TRP A 734 21.61 13.80 16.42
CA TRP A 734 22.62 14.41 15.59
C TRP A 734 24.01 13.87 15.84
N LYS A 735 24.41 13.66 17.11
CA LYS A 735 25.71 13.07 17.47
C LYS A 735 25.96 11.69 16.85
N GLN A 736 24.90 10.98 16.50
CA GLN A 736 24.94 9.66 15.86
C GLN A 736 25.03 9.72 14.35
N THR A 737 25.01 10.92 13.75
CA THR A 737 25.03 11.16 12.31
C THR A 737 26.22 12.05 11.94
N GLU A 738 26.54 12.09 10.66
CA GLU A 738 27.49 13.03 10.07
C GLU A 738 26.76 14.20 9.40
N GLU A 739 25.45 14.36 9.65
CA GLU A 739 24.63 15.43 9.07
C GLU A 739 25.12 16.82 9.53
N ARG A 740 25.26 17.75 8.57
CA ARG A 740 25.75 19.10 8.84
C ARG A 740 24.75 20.18 8.47
N HIS A 741 24.01 19.99 7.37
CA HIS A 741 23.15 21.04 6.83
C HIS A 741 21.78 21.13 7.52
N PHE A 742 21.00 20.03 7.51
CA PHE A 742 19.61 20.03 8.02
C PHE A 742 19.48 20.23 9.51
N VAL A 743 20.59 20.31 10.25
CA VAL A 743 20.60 20.54 11.67
C VAL A 743 20.93 22.00 12.07
N ILE A 744 21.39 22.82 11.11
CA ILE A 744 21.82 24.22 11.37
C ILE A 744 20.65 25.04 11.92
N SER A 745 19.55 25.17 11.17
CA SER A 745 18.36 25.92 11.59
C SER A 745 17.71 25.34 12.86
N PRO A 746 17.56 23.99 13.01
CA PRO A 746 17.13 23.40 14.27
C PRO A 746 17.96 23.78 15.49
N LEU A 747 19.29 23.69 15.39
CA LEU A 747 20.18 24.05 16.49
C LEU A 747 20.15 25.56 16.82
N ARG A 748 20.10 26.40 15.79
CA ARG A 748 19.95 27.86 15.98
C ARG A 748 18.66 28.20 16.73
N TRP A 749 17.54 27.63 16.31
CA TRP A 749 16.24 27.81 16.98
C TRP A 749 16.27 27.26 18.42
N ALA A 750 16.80 26.06 18.61
CA ALA A 750 16.92 25.45 19.94
C ALA A 750 17.79 26.28 20.88
N THR A 751 18.86 26.94 20.39
CA THR A 751 19.69 27.85 21.19
C THR A 751 18.85 28.99 21.76
N THR A 752 18.05 29.67 20.93
CA THR A 752 17.15 30.74 21.39
C THR A 752 16.10 30.22 22.35
N PHE A 753 15.50 29.07 22.06
CA PHE A 753 14.50 28.45 22.93
C PHE A 753 15.06 28.15 24.34
N PHE A 754 16.25 27.53 24.43
CA PHE A 754 16.91 27.26 25.70
C PHE A 754 17.31 28.54 26.42
N ALA A 755 17.83 29.54 25.72
CA ALA A 755 18.18 30.84 26.31
C ALA A 755 16.98 31.54 26.89
N GLU A 756 15.84 31.60 26.20
CA GLU A 756 14.59 32.20 26.67
C GLU A 756 13.94 31.39 27.80
N SER A 757 14.19 30.10 27.87
CA SER A 757 13.73 29.23 28.97
C SER A 757 14.67 29.23 30.18
N GLY A 758 15.80 29.93 30.13
CA GLY A 758 16.80 29.98 31.21
C GLY A 758 17.70 28.73 31.31
N ASP A 759 17.69 27.83 30.31
CA ASP A 759 18.55 26.64 30.26
C ASP A 759 19.91 26.97 29.63
N ALA A 760 20.85 27.42 30.45
CA ALA A 760 22.22 27.72 30.05
C ALA A 760 22.96 26.48 29.48
N SER A 761 22.65 25.28 30.00
CA SER A 761 23.28 24.02 29.53
C SER A 761 22.88 23.71 28.09
N GLY A 762 21.57 23.76 27.79
CA GLY A 762 21.05 23.55 26.44
C GLY A 762 21.58 24.58 25.43
N THR A 763 21.60 25.87 25.83
CA THR A 763 22.14 26.96 24.99
C THR A 763 23.60 26.69 24.60
N ARG A 764 24.49 26.41 25.59
CA ARG A 764 25.91 26.12 25.32
C ARG A 764 26.10 24.84 24.54
N ALA A 765 25.29 23.82 24.77
CA ALA A 765 25.36 22.55 24.00
C ALA A 765 25.04 22.77 22.49
N CYS A 766 24.00 23.55 22.17
CA CYS A 766 23.67 23.91 20.80
C CYS A 766 24.76 24.79 20.15
N ALA A 767 25.27 25.81 20.91
CA ALA A 767 26.36 26.66 20.41
C ALA A 767 27.63 25.83 20.09
N ALA A 768 28.00 24.88 20.97
CA ALA A 768 29.14 24.00 20.74
C ALA A 768 28.93 23.09 19.51
N ALA A 769 27.70 22.61 19.29
CA ALA A 769 27.36 21.84 18.08
C ALA A 769 27.51 22.67 16.82
N LEU A 770 26.97 23.91 16.81
CA LEU A 770 27.11 24.85 15.70
C LEU A 770 28.57 25.25 15.45
N ALA A 771 29.38 25.38 16.50
CA ALA A 771 30.81 25.69 16.36
C ALA A 771 31.57 24.57 15.61
N ARG A 772 31.24 23.30 15.90
CA ARG A 772 31.79 22.16 15.16
C ARG A 772 31.37 22.18 13.70
N ILE A 773 30.07 22.39 13.42
CA ILE A 773 29.55 22.43 12.05
C ILE A 773 30.18 23.58 11.27
N ALA A 774 30.28 24.77 11.86
CA ALA A 774 30.89 25.94 11.22
C ALA A 774 32.37 25.73 10.90
N ALA A 775 33.10 25.01 11.77
CA ALA A 775 34.50 24.66 11.53
C ALA A 775 34.67 23.63 10.40
N ASP A 776 33.72 22.67 10.30
CA ASP A 776 33.77 21.62 9.26
C ASP A 776 33.37 22.16 7.86
N VAL A 777 32.41 23.09 7.79
CA VAL A 777 31.77 23.51 6.52
C VAL A 777 32.29 24.86 6.01
N GLY A 778 32.55 25.82 6.91
CA GLY A 778 33.16 27.12 6.56
C GLY A 778 32.28 28.07 5.72
N GLN A 779 30.98 27.80 5.56
CA GLN A 779 30.02 28.61 4.79
C GLN A 779 29.35 29.68 5.65
N ASP A 780 28.74 30.68 5.02
CA ASP A 780 28.03 31.78 5.71
C ASP A 780 26.87 31.33 6.56
N GLU A 781 26.10 30.30 6.13
CA GLU A 781 24.94 29.79 6.86
C GLU A 781 25.31 29.26 8.24
N PRO A 782 26.18 28.24 8.39
CA PRO A 782 26.59 27.77 9.71
C PRO A 782 27.33 28.82 10.53
N MET A 783 28.10 29.72 9.89
CA MET A 783 28.79 30.84 10.56
C MET A 783 27.79 31.84 11.14
N SER A 784 26.70 32.14 10.41
CA SER A 784 25.59 32.97 10.90
C SER A 784 24.87 32.34 12.09
N ALA A 785 24.53 31.04 11.95
CA ALA A 785 23.90 30.29 13.03
C ALA A 785 24.77 30.24 14.31
N LEU A 786 26.09 30.04 14.14
CA LEU A 786 27.05 30.10 15.25
C LEU A 786 27.10 31.49 15.90
N SER A 787 27.20 32.55 15.09
CA SER A 787 27.21 33.91 15.62
C SER A 787 25.92 34.23 16.40
N HIS A 788 24.76 33.81 15.89
CA HIS A 788 23.50 33.90 16.61
C HIS A 788 23.55 33.17 17.95
N ALA A 789 24.03 31.91 17.98
CA ALA A 789 24.16 31.11 19.18
C ALA A 789 25.14 31.70 20.21
N LEU A 790 26.25 32.29 19.74
CA LEU A 790 27.20 32.99 20.59
C LEU A 790 26.59 34.26 21.18
N GLY A 791 25.72 34.97 20.44
CA GLY A 791 24.94 36.07 20.92
C GLY A 791 24.00 35.67 22.10
N GLU A 792 23.30 34.54 21.95
CA GLU A 792 22.47 33.98 23.05
C GLU A 792 23.31 33.58 24.27
N THR A 793 24.48 32.95 24.02
CA THR A 793 25.39 32.59 25.13
C THR A 793 25.90 33.81 25.88
N ALA A 794 26.30 34.87 25.15
CA ALA A 794 26.75 36.13 25.76
C ALA A 794 25.64 36.80 26.57
N LEU A 795 24.38 36.70 26.16
CA LEU A 795 23.22 37.18 26.95
C LEU A 795 23.08 36.43 28.27
N ILE A 796 23.22 35.12 28.27
CA ILE A 796 23.19 34.31 29.49
C ILE A 796 24.33 34.67 30.41
N ASP A 797 25.50 34.98 29.86
CA ASP A 797 26.68 35.39 30.62
C ASP A 797 26.64 36.88 31.05
N GLY A 798 25.59 37.62 30.70
CA GLY A 798 25.38 39.01 31.05
C GLY A 798 26.19 40.03 30.22
N SER A 799 26.81 39.58 29.10
CA SER A 799 27.67 40.39 28.25
C SER A 799 26.87 41.01 27.10
N VAL A 800 26.12 42.09 27.38
CA VAL A 800 25.21 42.74 26.37
C VAL A 800 25.97 43.29 25.17
N GLU A 801 27.14 43.86 25.32
CA GLU A 801 27.96 44.38 24.21
C GLU A 801 28.40 43.25 23.27
N GLN A 802 28.91 42.15 23.85
CA GLN A 802 29.34 40.98 23.11
C GLN A 802 28.18 40.32 22.39
N ALA A 803 26.99 40.27 23.02
CA ALA A 803 25.78 39.77 22.37
C ALA A 803 25.36 40.64 21.17
N SER A 804 25.45 41.98 21.29
CA SER A 804 25.14 42.91 20.20
C SER A 804 26.04 42.67 18.99
N ASP A 805 27.34 42.53 19.20
CA ASP A 805 28.31 42.29 18.12
C ASP A 805 28.04 40.95 17.41
N GLN A 806 27.75 39.91 18.17
CA GLN A 806 27.49 38.59 17.62
C GLN A 806 26.18 38.56 16.81
N PHE A 807 25.09 39.17 17.26
CA PHE A 807 23.86 39.26 16.48
C PHE A 807 24.04 40.16 15.23
N ALA A 808 24.79 41.25 15.32
CA ALA A 808 25.12 42.07 14.18
C ALA A 808 25.89 41.26 13.12
N ARG A 809 26.90 40.49 13.54
CA ARG A 809 27.63 39.58 12.66
C ARG A 809 26.73 38.52 12.02
N ALA A 810 25.84 37.91 12.79
CA ALA A 810 24.86 36.95 12.28
C ALA A 810 24.00 37.56 11.18
N LEU A 811 23.51 38.80 11.37
CA LEU A 811 22.68 39.48 10.37
C LEU A 811 23.44 39.88 9.11
N VAL A 812 24.73 40.22 9.22
CA VAL A 812 25.59 40.48 8.04
C VAL A 812 25.72 39.19 7.20
N LEU A 813 26.07 38.07 7.81
CA LEU A 813 26.22 36.80 7.12
C LEU A 813 24.90 36.34 6.46
N LEU A 814 23.73 36.61 7.09
CA LEU A 814 22.39 36.34 6.54
C LEU A 814 22.03 37.21 5.31
N GLN A 815 22.85 38.18 4.92
CA GLN A 815 22.62 38.94 3.67
C GLN A 815 23.01 38.12 2.45
N GLY A 816 23.95 37.19 2.60
CA GLY A 816 24.47 36.36 1.52
C GLY A 816 23.56 35.28 1.00
N TYR A 817 22.49 34.93 1.74
CA TYR A 817 21.54 33.88 1.34
C TYR A 817 20.10 34.17 1.79
N ASP A 818 19.12 33.54 1.10
CA ASP A 818 17.70 33.84 1.28
C ASP A 818 17.08 32.95 2.40
N ALA A 819 17.20 33.42 3.64
CA ALA A 819 16.62 32.78 4.82
C ALA A 819 15.79 33.80 5.64
N PRO A 820 14.62 34.19 5.15
CA PRO A 820 13.83 35.29 5.72
C PRO A 820 13.30 35.01 7.14
N PHE A 821 13.00 33.77 7.48
CA PHE A 821 12.52 33.41 8.81
C PHE A 821 13.66 33.51 9.83
N GLU A 822 14.78 32.94 9.56
CA GLU A 822 16.01 32.98 10.36
C GLU A 822 16.50 34.41 10.58
N ARG A 823 16.42 35.22 9.54
CA ARG A 823 16.75 36.66 9.63
C ARG A 823 15.78 37.39 10.56
N ALA A 824 14.47 37.12 10.46
CA ALA A 824 13.48 37.75 11.32
C ALA A 824 13.68 37.39 12.81
N GLU A 825 14.03 36.14 13.11
CA GLU A 825 14.35 35.72 14.48
C GLU A 825 15.65 36.37 15.01
N SER A 826 16.70 36.39 14.19
CA SER A 826 17.95 37.09 14.60
C SER A 826 17.74 38.60 14.80
N GLN A 827 16.90 39.24 13.96
CA GLN A 827 16.51 40.63 14.15
C GLN A 827 15.72 40.84 15.46
N ARG A 828 14.84 39.93 15.84
CA ARG A 828 14.11 39.96 17.08
C ARG A 828 15.05 39.92 18.28
N ARG A 829 16.04 39.04 18.26
CA ARG A 829 17.01 38.88 19.36
C ARG A 829 17.98 40.05 19.41
N ALA A 830 18.50 40.52 18.27
CA ALA A 830 19.31 41.73 18.19
C ALA A 830 18.60 42.95 18.77
N ALA A 831 17.31 43.11 18.42
CA ALA A 831 16.50 44.22 18.97
C ALA A 831 16.34 44.17 20.48
N ALA A 832 16.19 42.98 21.07
CA ALA A 832 16.11 42.82 22.52
C ALA A 832 17.40 43.29 23.19
N VAL A 833 18.56 42.96 22.63
CA VAL A 833 19.89 43.41 23.11
C VAL A 833 20.07 44.93 22.95
N LEU A 834 19.73 45.47 21.76
CA LEU A 834 19.82 46.91 21.49
C LEU A 834 18.90 47.73 22.42
N ALA A 835 17.69 47.24 22.70
CA ALA A 835 16.79 47.88 23.64
C ALA A 835 17.36 47.88 25.06
N ALA A 836 17.95 46.78 25.52
CA ALA A 836 18.64 46.68 26.81
C ALA A 836 19.85 47.61 26.90
N ALA A 837 20.55 47.84 25.79
CA ALA A 837 21.66 48.80 25.66
C ALA A 837 21.20 50.26 25.50
N GLY A 838 19.90 50.57 25.52
CA GLY A 838 19.37 51.92 25.34
C GLY A 838 19.30 52.40 23.88
N ARG A 839 19.64 51.60 22.92
CA ARG A 839 19.64 51.87 21.46
C ARG A 839 18.25 51.65 20.86
N ARG A 840 17.25 52.40 21.40
CA ARG A 840 15.83 52.17 21.09
C ARG A 840 15.48 52.26 19.60
N GLU A 841 16.00 53.27 18.90
CA GLU A 841 15.67 53.47 17.47
C GLU A 841 16.09 52.31 16.61
N GLU A 842 17.30 51.79 16.77
CA GLU A 842 17.82 50.64 16.05
C GLU A 842 17.04 49.36 16.41
N ALA A 843 16.70 49.19 17.69
CA ALA A 843 15.85 48.08 18.12
C ALA A 843 14.51 48.08 17.37
N VAL A 844 13.88 49.26 17.25
CA VAL A 844 12.60 49.42 16.57
C VAL A 844 12.73 49.13 15.07
N GLU A 845 13.84 49.54 14.41
CA GLU A 845 14.09 49.25 13.02
C GLU A 845 14.18 47.73 12.74
N HIS A 846 14.92 47.00 13.58
CA HIS A 846 15.02 45.54 13.49
C HIS A 846 13.65 44.86 13.73
N LEU A 847 12.89 45.29 14.73
CA LEU A 847 11.57 44.72 15.03
C LEU A 847 10.58 44.95 13.88
N VAL A 848 10.58 46.14 13.28
CA VAL A 848 9.69 46.46 12.15
C VAL A 848 10.07 45.62 10.93
N ALA A 849 11.36 45.45 10.64
CA ALA A 849 11.81 44.59 9.55
C ALA A 849 11.39 43.14 9.75
N ALA A 850 11.64 42.59 10.94
CA ALA A 850 11.23 41.25 11.34
C ALA A 850 9.70 41.07 11.28
N TYR A 851 8.93 42.01 11.77
CA TYR A 851 7.48 42.00 11.77
C TYR A 851 6.89 41.93 10.33
N ARG A 852 7.44 42.74 9.41
CA ARG A 852 7.02 42.72 8.00
C ARG A 852 7.30 41.35 7.36
N THR A 853 8.50 40.80 7.57
CA THR A 853 8.90 39.51 7.06
C THR A 853 8.00 38.41 7.62
N SER A 854 7.79 38.34 8.93
CA SER A 854 6.99 37.33 9.60
C SER A 854 5.51 37.37 9.17
N ARG A 855 4.96 38.58 8.97
CA ARG A 855 3.60 38.74 8.39
C ARG A 855 3.49 38.19 6.96
N ARG A 856 4.48 38.45 6.12
CA ARG A 856 4.51 37.92 4.74
C ARG A 856 4.55 36.40 4.73
N LEU A 857 5.30 35.78 5.64
CA LEU A 857 5.40 34.32 5.79
C LEU A 857 4.14 33.71 6.44
N GLY A 858 3.33 34.51 7.11
CA GLY A 858 2.19 34.04 7.90
C GLY A 858 2.60 33.39 9.23
N ALA A 859 3.80 33.67 9.74
CA ALA A 859 4.36 33.15 11.00
C ALA A 859 3.70 33.81 12.22
N LYS A 860 2.44 33.49 12.51
CA LYS A 860 1.61 34.13 13.54
C LYS A 860 2.26 34.15 14.92
N PRO A 861 2.87 33.07 15.44
CA PRO A 861 3.51 33.09 16.75
C PRO A 861 4.61 34.16 16.81
N LEU A 862 5.48 34.23 15.83
CA LEU A 862 6.56 35.22 15.76
C LEU A 862 6.01 36.65 15.56
N VAL A 863 4.97 36.82 14.74
CA VAL A 863 4.25 38.10 14.57
C VAL A 863 3.74 38.62 15.91
N ASN A 864 3.16 37.77 16.75
CA ASN A 864 2.64 38.14 18.08
C ASN A 864 3.77 38.54 19.04
N GLN A 865 4.89 37.81 19.05
CA GLN A 865 6.07 38.17 19.87
C GLN A 865 6.66 39.52 19.45
N LEU A 866 6.78 39.77 18.14
CA LEU A 866 7.31 41.03 17.60
C LEU A 866 6.37 42.21 17.86
N ALA A 867 5.05 41.99 17.78
CA ALA A 867 4.07 43.01 18.14
C ALA A 867 4.13 43.37 19.63
N ALA A 868 4.29 42.40 20.52
CA ALA A 868 4.47 42.63 21.96
C ALA A 868 5.77 43.39 22.22
N ALA A 869 6.89 43.03 21.57
CA ALA A 869 8.18 43.73 21.72
C ALA A 869 8.11 45.21 21.22
N LEU A 870 7.45 45.47 20.08
CA LEU A 870 7.20 46.82 19.60
C LEU A 870 6.34 47.63 20.57
N SER A 871 5.28 47.02 21.11
CA SER A 871 4.40 47.66 22.10
C SER A 871 5.15 48.00 23.39
N ALA A 872 6.04 47.14 23.85
CA ALA A 872 6.88 47.38 25.01
C ALA A 872 7.84 48.61 24.82
N LEU A 873 8.23 48.88 23.61
CA LEU A 873 8.99 50.09 23.23
C LEU A 873 8.11 51.30 22.92
N GLY A 874 6.78 51.22 23.19
CA GLY A 874 5.85 52.32 22.94
C GLY A 874 5.49 52.55 21.45
N GLU A 875 5.78 51.55 20.60
CA GLU A 875 5.51 51.63 19.16
C GLU A 875 4.26 50.80 18.82
N ARG A 876 3.40 51.33 17.96
CA ARG A 876 2.24 50.58 17.42
C ARG A 876 2.59 50.02 16.05
N PRO A 877 2.63 48.67 15.87
CA PRO A 877 2.97 48.05 14.60
C PRO A 877 2.14 48.54 13.42
N GLU A 878 0.86 48.88 13.66
CA GLU A 878 -0.11 49.32 12.66
C GLU A 878 0.15 50.79 12.20
N VAL A 879 0.67 51.66 13.08
CA VAL A 879 0.87 53.09 12.78
C VAL A 879 2.11 53.32 11.87
N ARG A 880 3.20 52.57 12.07
CA ARG A 880 4.37 52.68 11.17
C ARG A 880 4.21 52.02 9.81
N LEU A 881 3.35 51.02 9.70
CA LEU A 881 2.88 50.48 8.40
C LEU A 881 1.96 51.47 7.67
N GLY A 882 1.23 52.32 8.41
CA GLY A 882 0.22 53.26 7.90
C GLY A 882 0.78 54.37 7.03
N LYS A 883 2.04 54.83 7.14
CA LYS A 883 2.60 55.82 6.22
C LYS A 883 2.72 55.33 4.75
N ARG A 884 3.00 53.99 4.56
CA ARG A 884 2.95 53.43 3.21
C ARG A 884 1.51 53.11 2.77
N THR A 885 0.63 52.74 3.70
CA THR A 885 -0.79 52.46 3.41
C THR A 885 -1.58 53.76 3.15
N ALA A 886 -1.22 54.86 3.85
CA ALA A 886 -1.81 56.18 3.54
C ALA A 886 -1.46 56.61 2.10
N THR A 887 -0.21 56.47 1.67
CA THR A 887 0.20 56.77 0.26
C THR A 887 -0.45 55.79 -0.73
N GLN A 888 -0.74 54.56 -0.35
CA GLN A 888 -1.51 53.60 -1.21
C GLN A 888 -3.01 53.93 -1.24
N LEU A 889 -3.61 54.38 -0.13
CA LEU A 889 -5.01 54.82 -0.11
C LEU A 889 -5.21 56.10 -0.94
N GLU A 890 -4.26 57.02 -0.83
CA GLU A 890 -4.22 58.23 -1.68
C GLU A 890 -4.04 57.90 -3.17
N ASN A 891 -3.44 56.77 -3.49
CA ASN A 891 -3.25 56.29 -4.85
C ASN A 891 -4.28 55.25 -5.28
N GLY A 892 -5.50 55.24 -4.69
CA GLY A 892 -6.56 54.30 -5.04
C GLY A 892 -6.19 52.81 -4.83
N GLY A 893 -5.33 52.51 -3.85
CA GLY A 893 -4.86 51.13 -3.56
C GLY A 893 -3.69 50.65 -4.42
N LEU A 894 -3.21 51.46 -5.35
CA LEU A 894 -2.10 51.11 -6.25
C LEU A 894 -0.75 51.37 -5.57
N THR A 895 0.21 50.49 -5.82
CA THR A 895 1.64 50.73 -5.49
C THR A 895 2.25 51.78 -6.41
N ARG A 896 3.35 52.41 -6.01
CA ARG A 896 4.07 53.39 -6.86
C ARG A 896 4.36 52.83 -8.25
N ARG A 897 4.76 51.56 -8.35
CA ARG A 897 5.03 50.87 -9.62
C ARG A 897 3.76 50.65 -10.46
N GLU A 898 2.64 50.34 -9.84
CA GLU A 898 1.34 50.19 -10.52
C GLU A 898 0.82 51.55 -11.00
N VAL A 899 1.11 52.63 -10.26
CA VAL A 899 0.76 54.00 -10.70
C VAL A 899 1.59 54.38 -11.94
N GLU A 900 2.88 54.06 -11.99
CA GLU A 900 3.73 54.26 -13.19
C GLU A 900 3.17 53.49 -14.38
N ILE A 901 2.82 52.20 -14.17
CA ILE A 901 2.27 51.37 -15.24
C ILE A 901 0.89 51.85 -15.71
N VAL A 902 -0.04 52.27 -14.81
CA VAL A 902 -1.36 52.73 -15.22
C VAL A 902 -1.30 54.06 -15.95
N ARG A 903 -0.33 54.94 -15.66
CA ARG A 903 -0.07 56.14 -16.43
C ARG A 903 0.36 55.83 -17.87
N MET A 904 1.21 54.86 -18.06
CA MET A 904 1.62 54.38 -19.40
C MET A 904 0.49 53.66 -20.11
N VAL A 905 -0.33 52.93 -19.39
CA VAL A 905 -1.57 52.31 -19.89
C VAL A 905 -2.53 53.39 -20.41
N ALA A 906 -2.68 54.49 -19.69
CA ALA A 906 -3.54 55.61 -20.05
C ALA A 906 -3.06 56.39 -21.30
N THR A 907 -1.76 56.36 -21.61
CA THR A 907 -1.21 56.92 -22.85
C THR A 907 -1.26 55.94 -24.05
N GLY A 908 -1.95 54.79 -23.90
CA GLY A 908 -2.18 53.80 -24.96
C GLY A 908 -1.03 52.86 -25.25
N ARG A 909 0.05 52.82 -24.45
CA ARG A 909 1.23 51.96 -24.67
C ARG A 909 0.89 50.48 -24.44
N THR A 910 1.45 49.61 -25.28
CA THR A 910 1.33 48.16 -25.17
C THR A 910 2.17 47.61 -24.03
N ASN A 911 1.86 46.37 -23.54
CA ASN A 911 2.67 45.72 -22.51
C ASN A 911 4.15 45.54 -22.91
N ARG A 912 4.43 45.38 -24.20
CA ARG A 912 5.82 45.26 -24.71
C ARG A 912 6.56 46.60 -24.63
N GLU A 913 5.88 47.71 -24.91
CA GLU A 913 6.44 49.06 -24.82
C GLU A 913 6.69 49.47 -23.37
N ILE A 914 5.74 49.17 -22.48
CA ILE A 914 5.87 49.40 -21.04
C ILE A 914 7.02 48.57 -20.47
N ALA A 915 7.10 47.30 -20.88
CA ALA A 915 8.15 46.38 -20.41
C ALA A 915 9.54 46.88 -20.80
N ARG A 916 9.71 47.42 -22.03
CA ARG A 916 10.98 47.97 -22.53
C ARG A 916 11.37 49.24 -21.76
N GLU A 917 10.43 50.14 -21.51
CA GLU A 917 10.69 51.40 -20.83
C GLU A 917 10.97 51.24 -19.34
N LEU A 918 10.36 50.22 -18.72
CA LEU A 918 10.50 49.96 -17.28
C LEU A 918 11.53 48.88 -16.97
N PHE A 919 12.25 48.35 -17.96
CA PHE A 919 13.21 47.24 -17.86
C PHE A 919 12.60 45.99 -17.20
N LEU A 920 11.38 45.61 -17.61
CA LEU A 920 10.63 44.47 -17.13
C LEU A 920 10.38 43.47 -18.27
N SER A 921 9.92 42.23 -17.89
CA SER A 921 9.40 41.33 -18.90
C SER A 921 7.96 41.72 -19.28
N PRO A 922 7.52 41.45 -20.54
CA PRO A 922 6.10 41.67 -20.93
C PRO A 922 5.10 40.96 -20.03
N ARG A 923 5.46 39.79 -19.53
CA ARG A 923 4.67 38.98 -18.60
C ARG A 923 4.55 39.62 -17.22
N THR A 924 5.62 40.26 -16.73
CA THR A 924 5.59 41.01 -15.47
C THR A 924 4.68 42.25 -15.60
N VAL A 925 4.69 42.92 -16.74
CA VAL A 925 3.75 44.03 -16.98
C VAL A 925 2.29 43.55 -17.06
N GLU A 926 2.03 42.41 -17.67
CA GLU A 926 0.70 41.79 -17.72
C GLU A 926 0.17 41.44 -16.32
N MET A 927 1.00 40.91 -15.43
CA MET A 927 0.66 40.69 -14.04
C MET A 927 0.32 42.00 -13.30
N HIS A 928 1.10 43.05 -13.50
CA HIS A 928 0.81 44.35 -12.92
C HIS A 928 -0.50 44.95 -13.46
N VAL A 929 -0.76 44.83 -14.75
CA VAL A 929 -2.02 45.32 -15.36
C VAL A 929 -3.21 44.52 -14.78
N SER A 930 -3.10 43.23 -14.63
CA SER A 930 -4.14 42.41 -13.97
C SER A 930 -4.37 42.82 -12.52
N SER A 931 -3.31 43.09 -11.77
CA SER A 931 -3.40 43.61 -10.41
C SER A 931 -4.06 45.00 -10.33
N ILE A 932 -3.74 45.90 -11.28
CA ILE A 932 -4.32 47.22 -11.40
C ILE A 932 -5.83 47.10 -11.69
N LEU A 933 -6.23 46.25 -12.62
CA LEU A 933 -7.65 46.02 -12.95
C LEU A 933 -8.43 45.55 -11.74
N MET A 934 -7.89 44.59 -10.99
CA MET A 934 -8.51 44.08 -9.77
C MET A 934 -8.62 45.15 -8.69
N LYS A 935 -7.57 45.93 -8.44
CA LYS A 935 -7.54 46.97 -7.41
C LYS A 935 -8.43 48.16 -7.73
N LEU A 936 -8.52 48.53 -8.99
CA LEU A 936 -9.42 49.60 -9.47
C LEU A 936 -10.82 49.08 -9.84
N ASN A 937 -11.10 47.79 -9.62
CA ASN A 937 -12.39 47.17 -9.99
C ASN A 937 -12.78 47.44 -11.47
N GLY A 938 -11.78 47.42 -12.35
CA GLY A 938 -11.93 47.68 -13.79
C GLY A 938 -12.07 46.39 -14.60
N ARG A 939 -12.88 46.42 -15.67
CA ARG A 939 -13.12 45.26 -16.55
C ARG A 939 -12.22 45.23 -17.79
N SER A 940 -11.62 46.36 -18.13
CA SER A 940 -10.76 46.48 -19.29
C SER A 940 -9.61 47.46 -19.05
N ARG A 941 -8.61 47.46 -19.91
CA ARG A 941 -7.44 48.37 -19.89
C ARG A 941 -7.89 49.87 -20.02
N ALA A 942 -8.89 50.11 -20.84
CA ALA A 942 -9.50 51.44 -20.97
C ALA A 942 -10.25 51.85 -19.70
N ASP A 943 -10.90 50.90 -19.04
CA ASP A 943 -11.60 51.12 -17.79
C ASP A 943 -10.65 51.45 -16.65
N ALA A 944 -9.49 50.74 -16.59
CA ALA A 944 -8.43 51.05 -15.64
C ALA A 944 -7.86 52.48 -15.84
N ALA A 945 -7.65 52.90 -17.09
CA ALA A 945 -7.16 54.22 -17.42
C ALA A 945 -8.20 55.30 -17.03
N ARG A 946 -9.48 55.09 -17.32
CA ARG A 946 -10.60 56.00 -16.91
C ARG A 946 -10.66 56.13 -15.39
N ARG A 947 -10.68 55.05 -14.66
CA ARG A 947 -10.73 55.03 -13.18
C ARG A 947 -9.50 55.67 -12.55
N ALA A 948 -8.31 55.45 -13.10
CA ALA A 948 -7.09 56.09 -12.67
C ALA A 948 -7.17 57.63 -12.90
N SER A 949 -7.83 58.10 -13.99
CA SER A 949 -8.09 59.50 -14.23
C SER A 949 -9.07 60.12 -13.22
N GLU A 950 -10.16 59.39 -12.94
CA GLU A 950 -11.17 59.81 -11.94
C GLU A 950 -10.56 59.95 -10.52
N LEU A 951 -9.56 59.15 -10.22
CA LEU A 951 -8.79 59.20 -8.96
C LEU A 951 -7.64 60.19 -8.97
N GLY A 952 -7.45 60.97 -10.04
CA GLY A 952 -6.40 61.98 -10.15
C GLY A 952 -4.98 61.43 -10.26
N LEU A 953 -4.83 60.12 -10.59
CA LEU A 953 -3.53 59.43 -10.59
C LEU A 953 -2.70 59.63 -11.85
N LEU A 954 -3.28 60.26 -12.88
CA LEU A 954 -2.62 60.46 -14.18
C LEU A 954 -1.79 61.74 -14.23
N THR A 955 -2.08 62.74 -13.42
CA THR A 955 -1.29 64.00 -13.34
C THR A 955 0.01 63.78 -12.54
N PRO A 956 1.19 64.24 -13.03
CA PRO A 956 2.38 64.25 -12.21
C PRO A 956 2.14 65.21 -11.02
N ARG A 957 2.32 64.73 -9.79
CA ARG A 957 2.49 65.65 -8.65
C ARG A 957 3.80 66.39 -8.85
N ALA A 958 3.75 67.75 -8.89
CA ALA A 958 4.96 68.53 -8.75
C ALA A 958 5.56 68.30 -7.35
N ASP A 959 6.77 67.69 -7.29
CA ASP A 959 7.54 67.54 -6.07
C ASP A 959 7.87 68.85 -5.42
#